data_3c2e4f1bd960d0ebe2397675f13e1083
#
_entry.id   3c2e4f1bd960d0ebe2397675f13e1083
#
_cell.length_a   1.000
_cell.length_b   1.000
_cell.length_c   1.000
_cell.angle_alpha   90.00
_cell.angle_beta   90.00
_cell.angle_gamma   90.00
#
_symmetry.space_group_name_H-M   'P 1'
#
loop_
_entity.id
_entity.type
_entity.pdbx_description
1 polymer ?
#
loop_
_entity_poly.entity_id
_entity_poly.type
_entity_poly.pdbx_seq_one_letter_code
_entity_poly.pdbx_strand_id
1 'polypeptide(L)'
;MDEDRQQEKLKKELARAKEEIARLQAENTRLKALLNSFALKPASSLPPRTTARAEATPAPKPPEKPSASTPASSGAEENILSQSEKIALFRSLFRGREDVFARRWESKKGRSGYSPACAHEWDPFLCRKPCAKCNNSKYMPVSDEVIHSHVLGKHTVGVYPMLQDETCWFLAADFDKEGWREDTRAFLDACDELEVPAALERSRSGRGGHVWIFFEEAVPAPLARKLGSAILTRAMERRHQIGLDSYDRFFPNQDTMPKGGFGNLIALPLQGIPGKQGNSLFLDGSFEPHPRQWQFLASLRRMSRATVEELASDATRRRQIVGVRLSATDDNQDEDPWTLPPSRRRVEKQLQGPLPKQVQAVLSNLVYIEKEGLSPQLMNRLVRLAAFQNPEFYSAQQMRLSTFGKPRVIGCAEEFPKHLGLPRGCLDDLEHFLGANGIALRVRDERHAGTAFPVEFTGILQPEQEKAVHSVLEHDTGVLVAPTGFGKTVLAARVIAERKTNTLILVHRKSLLDQWRERLALFLGIPVSEIGTLSGERKKPGAAIDVALIQSLCRKGEVNDIVANYGQLIVDECHHIPAFTFEQVVRQAKAKFVLGLTATPIRKDGHHPIIIMQCGPVRVRLHPQDLAAQREIRHTVILRDTQFVMSPGTDGQPIQATYSALAGDPARNKQILDDVRDAVKHGQSPLVLTERKEHLELLATELRKDIPNVVVMHGGMGKKQRAAVENQMTSISPSEQRVILATGRYIGEGFDDARLDALFLAMPISWRGTLQQYVGRLHRTHTGKHEVSVYDYVDANVPALARMFTKRMKGYRAMGYELAGSHTEASSERATGSV
;
A
#
# COMPACT_ATOMS: atom_id res chain seq x y z
N MET A 1 -11.42 8.75 -46.76
CA MET A 1 -12.73 8.43 -46.10
C MET A 1 -12.60 7.80 -44.69
N ASP A 2 -11.66 6.88 -44.42
CA ASP A 2 -11.49 6.33 -43.08
C ASP A 2 -10.69 7.29 -42.18
N GLU A 3 -9.68 7.96 -42.68
CA GLU A 3 -8.91 8.95 -41.91
C GLU A 3 -9.75 10.16 -41.49
N ASP A 4 -10.64 10.64 -42.32
CA ASP A 4 -11.54 11.74 -41.99
C ASP A 4 -12.54 11.36 -40.90
N ARG A 5 -13.07 10.14 -40.95
CA ARG A 5 -13.95 9.61 -39.89
C ARG A 5 -13.21 9.41 -38.57
N GLN A 6 -11.95 9.04 -38.63
CA GLN A 6 -11.13 8.85 -37.42
C GLN A 6 -10.74 10.21 -36.81
N GLN A 7 -10.45 11.23 -37.65
CA GLN A 7 -10.24 12.60 -37.22
C GLN A 7 -11.48 13.23 -36.59
N GLU A 8 -12.66 13.00 -37.17
CA GLU A 8 -13.90 13.52 -36.62
C GLU A 8 -14.29 12.85 -35.30
N LYS A 9 -13.99 11.57 -35.11
CA LYS A 9 -14.14 10.84 -33.84
C LYS A 9 -13.22 11.39 -32.76
N LEU A 10 -11.94 11.61 -33.06
CA LEU A 10 -10.96 12.22 -32.17
C LEU A 10 -11.33 13.66 -31.78
N LYS A 11 -11.87 14.46 -32.73
CA LYS A 11 -12.38 15.81 -32.43
C LYS A 11 -13.57 15.78 -31.47
N LYS A 12 -14.48 14.82 -31.62
CA LYS A 12 -15.63 14.63 -30.69
C LYS A 12 -15.19 14.15 -29.30
N GLU A 13 -14.21 13.25 -29.21
CA GLU A 13 -13.64 12.80 -27.94
C GLU A 13 -12.87 13.94 -27.24
N LEU A 14 -12.13 14.76 -27.99
CA LEU A 14 -11.44 15.93 -27.45
C LEU A 14 -12.41 17.01 -26.95
N ALA A 15 -13.52 17.22 -27.65
CA ALA A 15 -14.56 18.13 -27.21
C ALA A 15 -15.21 17.69 -25.89
N ARG A 16 -15.58 16.40 -25.80
CA ARG A 16 -16.11 15.81 -24.54
C ARG A 16 -15.12 15.89 -23.38
N ALA A 17 -13.83 15.63 -23.63
CA ALA A 17 -12.81 15.75 -22.59
C ALA A 17 -12.65 17.21 -22.11
N LYS A 18 -12.74 18.19 -23.02
CA LYS A 18 -12.71 19.61 -22.65
C LYS A 18 -13.92 20.04 -21.83
N GLU A 19 -15.11 19.55 -22.16
CA GLU A 19 -16.33 19.80 -21.37
C GLU A 19 -16.22 19.21 -19.95
N GLU A 20 -15.71 17.99 -19.83
CA GLU A 20 -15.53 17.36 -18.53
C GLU A 20 -14.47 18.09 -17.68
N ILE A 21 -13.38 18.56 -18.28
CA ILE A 21 -12.39 19.40 -17.60
C ILE A 21 -13.01 20.71 -17.11
N ALA A 22 -13.84 21.36 -17.94
CA ALA A 22 -14.54 22.60 -17.53
C ALA A 22 -15.52 22.35 -16.38
N ARG A 23 -16.25 21.22 -16.41
CA ARG A 23 -17.16 20.81 -15.35
C ARG A 23 -16.41 20.56 -14.02
N LEU A 24 -15.31 19.81 -14.05
CA LEU A 24 -14.47 19.55 -12.89
C LEU A 24 -13.83 20.81 -12.33
N GLN A 25 -13.46 21.75 -13.17
CA GLN A 25 -12.92 23.06 -12.74
C GLN A 25 -13.99 23.91 -12.04
N ALA A 26 -15.22 23.92 -12.56
CA ALA A 26 -16.36 24.61 -11.92
C ALA A 26 -16.71 24.01 -10.56
N GLU A 27 -16.72 22.67 -10.46
CA GLU A 27 -16.96 21.95 -9.20
C GLU A 27 -15.86 22.21 -8.16
N ASN A 28 -14.60 22.23 -8.58
CA ASN A 28 -13.46 22.56 -7.72
C ASN A 28 -13.53 24.01 -7.21
N THR A 29 -14.03 24.93 -8.04
CA THR A 29 -14.25 26.33 -7.64
C THR A 29 -15.38 26.42 -6.61
N ARG A 30 -16.46 25.66 -6.81
CA ARG A 30 -17.59 25.60 -5.87
C ARG A 30 -17.18 25.01 -4.53
N LEU A 31 -16.40 23.92 -4.53
CA LEU A 31 -15.89 23.31 -3.30
C LEU A 31 -14.94 24.23 -2.53
N LYS A 32 -14.11 24.99 -3.24
CA LYS A 32 -13.25 26.01 -2.61
C LYS A 32 -14.02 27.17 -2.01
N ALA A 33 -15.11 27.58 -2.66
CA ALA A 33 -16.00 28.61 -2.10
C ALA A 33 -16.73 28.11 -0.84
N LEU A 34 -17.17 26.85 -0.82
CA LEU A 34 -17.76 26.20 0.37
C LEU A 34 -16.73 26.11 1.51
N LEU A 35 -15.51 25.66 1.24
CA LEU A 35 -14.43 25.62 2.23
C LEU A 35 -14.14 27.00 2.83
N ASN A 36 -14.09 28.04 1.99
CA ASN A 36 -13.91 29.41 2.47
C ASN A 36 -15.11 29.93 3.28
N SER A 37 -16.34 29.49 2.97
CA SER A 37 -17.52 29.87 3.75
C SER A 37 -17.56 29.20 5.14
N PHE A 38 -16.99 28.02 5.29
CA PHE A 38 -16.79 27.38 6.60
C PHE A 38 -15.65 28.01 7.41
N ALA A 39 -14.64 28.58 6.75
CA ALA A 39 -13.52 29.23 7.42
C ALA A 39 -13.86 30.66 7.94
N LEU A 40 -15.00 31.23 7.55
CA LEU A 40 -15.40 32.61 7.86
C LEU A 40 -16.60 32.75 8.83
N LYS A 41 -16.83 31.78 9.73
CA LYS A 41 -17.75 31.99 10.85
C LYS A 41 -16.98 32.48 12.08
N PRO A 42 -16.99 33.77 12.40
CA PRO A 42 -16.54 34.21 13.71
C PRO A 42 -17.56 33.75 14.77
N ALA A 43 -17.06 33.26 15.89
CA ALA A 43 -17.87 32.89 17.05
C ALA A 43 -18.72 34.09 17.48
N SER A 44 -20.03 33.94 17.43
CA SER A 44 -20.99 34.95 17.89
C SER A 44 -20.93 35.13 19.40
N SER A 45 -20.68 36.35 19.75
CA SER A 45 -20.83 37.06 21.03
C SER A 45 -21.78 36.45 22.08
N LEU A 46 -21.25 36.19 23.24
CA LEU A 46 -21.98 36.11 24.54
C LEU A 46 -22.18 37.52 25.09
N PRO A 47 -23.31 37.83 25.77
CA PRO A 47 -23.59 39.16 26.25
C PRO A 47 -22.72 39.55 27.46
N PRO A 48 -22.48 40.87 27.71
CA PRO A 48 -21.55 41.31 28.72
C PRO A 48 -22.15 41.19 30.13
N ARG A 49 -21.41 40.52 31.03
CA ARG A 49 -21.68 40.61 32.46
C ARG A 49 -21.10 41.91 32.99
N THR A 50 -21.95 42.68 33.64
CA THR A 50 -21.68 43.88 34.41
C THR A 50 -20.62 43.63 35.48
N THR A 51 -19.53 44.36 35.46
CA THR A 51 -18.53 44.42 36.51
C THR A 51 -18.81 45.56 37.42
N ALA A 52 -19.00 45.25 38.69
CA ALA A 52 -18.97 46.22 39.79
C ALA A 52 -17.53 46.69 40.03
N ARG A 53 -17.38 47.98 40.16
CA ARG A 53 -16.16 48.74 40.43
C ARG A 53 -15.74 48.55 41.89
N ALA A 54 -14.52 48.07 42.12
CA ALA A 54 -13.84 48.15 43.40
C ALA A 54 -12.58 48.99 43.28
N GLU A 55 -12.38 49.90 44.21
CA GLU A 55 -11.42 50.96 44.25
C GLU A 55 -9.99 50.49 44.49
N ALA A 56 -9.03 51.20 43.84
CA ALA A 56 -7.62 50.96 43.93
C ALA A 56 -7.00 51.58 45.15
N THR A 57 -6.17 50.84 45.85
CA THR A 57 -5.18 51.33 46.83
C THR A 57 -3.79 51.32 46.26
N PRO A 58 -2.91 52.30 46.53
CA PRO A 58 -1.67 52.48 45.76
C PRO A 58 -0.55 51.60 46.26
N ALA A 59 0.33 51.17 45.34
CA ALA A 59 1.50 50.39 45.58
C ALA A 59 2.67 51.21 46.21
N PRO A 60 3.51 50.63 47.04
CA PRO A 60 4.70 51.28 47.59
C PRO A 60 5.88 51.29 46.58
N LYS A 61 6.66 52.39 46.61
CA LYS A 61 7.87 52.61 45.82
C LYS A 61 9.00 51.63 46.20
N PRO A 62 9.86 51.24 45.24
CA PRO A 62 11.04 50.45 45.52
C PRO A 62 12.16 51.26 46.17
N PRO A 63 13.05 50.60 46.96
CA PRO A 63 14.17 51.27 47.61
C PRO A 63 15.35 51.48 46.62
N GLU A 64 16.08 52.55 46.91
CA GLU A 64 17.24 53.03 46.13
C GLU A 64 18.45 52.09 46.27
N LYS A 65 19.26 52.04 45.18
CA LYS A 65 20.54 51.33 45.08
C LYS A 65 21.60 51.93 45.94
N PRO A 66 22.54 51.13 46.51
CA PRO A 66 23.87 51.58 46.83
C PRO A 66 24.80 51.50 45.60
N SER A 67 25.50 52.58 45.33
CA SER A 67 26.62 52.66 44.43
C SER A 67 27.79 51.84 44.92
N ALA A 68 28.37 50.97 44.06
CA ALA A 68 29.68 50.44 44.32
C ALA A 68 30.46 50.14 43.04
N SER A 69 31.55 50.87 42.91
CA SER A 69 32.85 50.44 42.36
C SER A 69 32.92 49.53 41.17
N THR A 70 33.42 50.11 40.13
CA THR A 70 33.96 49.47 38.91
C THR A 70 35.10 48.48 39.22
N PRO A 71 35.07 47.30 38.62
CA PRO A 71 36.31 46.62 38.26
C PRO A 71 36.48 46.62 36.72
N ALA A 72 37.72 46.72 36.36
CA ALA A 72 38.30 46.85 35.05
C ALA A 72 37.69 45.91 33.96
N SER A 73 37.44 46.52 32.82
CA SER A 73 37.19 45.86 31.54
C SER A 73 38.34 44.94 31.13
N SER A 74 38.13 43.64 31.20
CA SER A 74 38.81 42.72 30.30
C SER A 74 37.93 42.64 29.03
N GLY A 75 38.33 43.28 27.99
CA GLY A 75 37.65 43.25 26.68
C GLY A 75 37.67 41.86 26.11
N ALA A 76 36.55 41.14 26.25
CA ALA A 76 36.22 40.10 25.29
C ALA A 76 35.83 40.83 24.03
N GLU A 77 36.72 40.90 23.05
CA GLU A 77 36.39 41.28 21.68
C GLU A 77 35.21 40.46 21.23
N GLU A 78 34.07 41.12 21.00
CA GLU A 78 32.91 40.46 20.34
C GLU A 78 33.38 40.01 18.97
N ASN A 79 33.63 38.73 18.83
CA ASN A 79 34.04 38.13 17.57
C ASN A 79 32.85 38.17 16.58
N ILE A 80 32.70 39.34 15.93
CA ILE A 80 31.65 39.60 14.95
C ILE A 80 32.12 38.98 13.62
N LEU A 81 31.55 37.79 13.30
CA LEU A 81 31.84 37.12 12.03
C LEU A 81 31.67 38.07 10.85
N SER A 82 32.67 38.15 9.99
CA SER A 82 32.62 38.85 8.72
C SER A 82 31.55 38.26 7.79
N GLN A 83 31.18 38.97 6.73
CA GLN A 83 30.21 38.46 5.75
C GLN A 83 30.68 37.17 5.08
N SER A 84 31.95 37.08 4.73
CA SER A 84 32.54 35.88 4.13
C SER A 84 32.51 34.67 5.10
N GLU A 85 32.85 34.89 6.36
CA GLU A 85 32.81 33.85 7.41
C GLU A 85 31.37 33.38 7.64
N LYS A 86 30.37 34.26 7.65
CA LYS A 86 28.95 33.90 7.75
C LYS A 86 28.52 33.00 6.59
N ILE A 87 28.90 33.32 5.35
CA ILE A 87 28.58 32.54 4.16
C ILE A 87 29.27 31.16 4.22
N ALA A 88 30.56 31.14 4.59
CA ALA A 88 31.33 29.91 4.72
C ALA A 88 30.73 28.98 5.80
N LEU A 89 30.38 29.52 6.98
CA LEU A 89 29.70 28.82 8.05
C LEU A 89 28.36 28.24 7.57
N PHE A 90 27.55 29.06 6.91
CA PHE A 90 26.26 28.66 6.41
C PHE A 90 26.34 27.51 5.40
N ARG A 91 27.27 27.64 4.43
CA ARG A 91 27.52 26.56 3.45
C ARG A 91 28.04 25.28 4.11
N SER A 92 28.83 25.37 5.17
CA SER A 92 29.35 24.20 5.87
C SER A 92 28.28 23.45 6.65
N LEU A 93 27.26 24.14 7.19
CA LEU A 93 26.16 23.54 7.94
C LEU A 93 25.08 22.97 6.99
N PHE A 94 24.61 23.78 6.04
CA PHE A 94 23.52 23.42 5.16
C PHE A 94 24.01 22.84 3.81
N ARG A 95 25.04 22.00 3.89
CA ARG A 95 25.70 21.42 2.73
C ARG A 95 24.81 20.34 2.12
N GLY A 96 24.30 20.61 0.93
CA GLY A 96 23.60 19.65 0.08
C GLY A 96 24.33 19.52 -1.26
N ARG A 97 23.59 19.15 -2.33
CA ARG A 97 24.15 19.13 -3.69
C ARG A 97 24.65 20.52 -4.05
N GLU A 98 25.88 20.58 -4.56
CA GLU A 98 26.52 21.82 -4.95
C GLU A 98 26.32 22.16 -6.44
N ASP A 99 25.99 21.14 -7.26
CA ASP A 99 25.79 21.28 -8.71
C ASP A 99 24.40 21.80 -9.09
N VAL A 100 23.46 21.83 -8.14
CA VAL A 100 22.10 22.28 -8.37
C VAL A 100 21.44 22.76 -7.06
N PHE A 101 20.66 23.83 -7.15
CA PHE A 101 19.78 24.25 -6.07
C PHE A 101 18.36 24.50 -6.57
N ALA A 102 17.39 24.56 -5.68
CA ALA A 102 16.02 24.91 -6.01
C ALA A 102 15.77 26.40 -5.71
N ARG A 103 15.06 27.08 -6.61
CA ARG A 103 14.60 28.46 -6.41
C ARG A 103 13.10 28.45 -6.20
N ARG A 104 12.66 29.21 -5.17
CA ARG A 104 11.24 29.42 -4.92
C ARG A 104 10.65 30.36 -5.96
N TRP A 105 9.51 30.00 -6.49
CA TRP A 105 8.72 30.83 -7.37
C TRP A 105 7.33 31.09 -6.78
N GLU A 106 6.76 32.23 -7.14
CA GLU A 106 5.39 32.57 -6.79
C GLU A 106 4.67 33.13 -8.00
N SER A 107 3.50 32.58 -8.30
CA SER A 107 2.69 33.03 -9.44
C SER A 107 1.79 34.21 -9.05
N LYS A 108 1.38 35.03 -10.01
CA LYS A 108 0.40 36.13 -9.80
C LYS A 108 -0.95 35.62 -9.22
N LYS A 109 -1.24 34.33 -9.30
CA LYS A 109 -2.45 33.68 -8.73
C LYS A 109 -2.23 33.12 -7.33
N GLY A 110 -1.17 33.47 -6.61
CA GLY A 110 -0.85 33.04 -5.27
C GLY A 110 -0.34 31.58 -5.15
N ARG A 111 -0.10 30.87 -6.26
CA ARG A 111 0.56 29.56 -6.21
C ARG A 111 2.06 29.75 -6.07
N SER A 112 2.66 28.99 -5.18
CA SER A 112 4.11 28.99 -4.98
C SER A 112 4.66 27.56 -4.98
N GLY A 113 5.95 27.43 -5.26
CA GLY A 113 6.65 26.17 -5.28
C GLY A 113 8.14 26.36 -5.46
N TYR A 114 8.85 25.26 -5.61
CA TYR A 114 10.28 25.25 -5.89
C TYR A 114 10.55 24.56 -7.23
N SER A 115 11.49 25.08 -7.99
CA SER A 115 12.00 24.46 -9.20
C SER A 115 13.53 24.46 -9.20
N PRO A 116 14.20 23.45 -9.79
CA PRO A 116 15.64 23.49 -9.97
C PRO A 116 16.03 24.76 -10.75
N ALA A 117 17.03 25.49 -10.24
CA ALA A 117 17.54 26.70 -10.93
C ALA A 117 18.27 26.29 -12.21
N CYS A 118 17.85 26.84 -13.32
CA CYS A 118 18.40 26.54 -14.66
C CYS A 118 18.81 27.81 -15.38
N ALA A 119 19.99 27.81 -15.99
CA ALA A 119 20.48 28.92 -16.77
C ALA A 119 19.64 29.23 -18.01
N HIS A 120 18.93 28.22 -18.54
CA HIS A 120 18.03 28.35 -19.68
C HIS A 120 16.56 28.58 -19.25
N GLU A 121 16.33 28.97 -17.97
CA GLU A 121 14.96 29.18 -17.49
C GLU A 121 14.32 30.37 -18.23
N TRP A 122 13.15 30.10 -18.84
CA TRP A 122 12.38 31.05 -19.65
C TRP A 122 12.99 31.40 -21.02
N ASP A 123 14.06 30.73 -21.45
CA ASP A 123 14.56 30.87 -22.81
C ASP A 123 13.50 30.33 -23.80
N PRO A 124 13.03 31.14 -24.78
CA PRO A 124 11.96 30.74 -25.69
C PRO A 124 12.32 29.55 -26.58
N PHE A 125 13.58 29.32 -26.85
CA PHE A 125 14.07 28.29 -27.76
C PHE A 125 14.52 27.01 -27.01
N LEU A 126 15.06 27.15 -25.82
CA LEU A 126 15.70 26.08 -25.07
C LEU A 126 14.83 25.57 -23.92
N CYS A 127 14.02 26.44 -23.30
CA CYS A 127 13.22 26.05 -22.13
C CYS A 127 11.95 25.32 -22.53
N ARG A 128 11.89 24.01 -22.28
CA ARG A 128 10.69 23.19 -22.47
C ARG A 128 10.13 22.74 -21.11
N LYS A 129 9.08 23.39 -20.64
CA LYS A 129 8.39 22.96 -19.42
C LYS A 129 7.43 21.79 -19.72
N PRO A 130 7.30 20.78 -18.81
CA PRO A 130 7.82 20.72 -17.46
C PRO A 130 9.31 20.32 -17.40
N CYS A 131 10.06 20.92 -16.46
CA CYS A 131 11.50 20.75 -16.31
C CYS A 131 11.93 19.27 -16.11
N ALA A 132 11.09 18.44 -15.53
CA ALA A 132 11.35 17.01 -15.33
C ALA A 132 11.53 16.19 -16.63
N LYS A 133 11.12 16.72 -17.79
CA LYS A 133 11.27 16.10 -19.11
C LYS A 133 12.13 16.94 -20.08
N CYS A 134 12.86 17.93 -19.55
CA CYS A 134 13.64 18.84 -20.37
C CYS A 134 15.06 18.29 -20.60
N ASN A 135 15.40 18.01 -21.86
CA ASN A 135 16.73 17.54 -22.25
C ASN A 135 17.77 18.69 -22.37
N ASN A 136 17.32 19.94 -22.29
CA ASN A 136 18.17 21.15 -22.46
C ASN A 136 18.48 21.83 -21.10
N SER A 137 18.28 21.14 -19.99
CA SER A 137 18.51 21.68 -18.66
C SER A 137 20.00 21.94 -18.41
N LYS A 138 20.34 23.16 -17.98
CA LYS A 138 21.67 23.55 -17.52
C LYS A 138 21.52 24.08 -16.10
N TYR A 139 21.71 23.21 -15.12
CA TYR A 139 21.51 23.56 -13.73
C TYR A 139 22.58 24.51 -13.23
N MET A 140 22.21 25.34 -12.27
CA MET A 140 23.11 26.36 -11.70
C MET A 140 23.67 25.81 -10.36
N PRO A 141 24.99 25.93 -10.14
CA PRO A 141 25.63 25.52 -8.90
C PRO A 141 25.29 26.48 -7.75
N VAL A 142 25.46 25.98 -6.51
CA VAL A 142 25.36 26.77 -5.28
C VAL A 142 26.63 27.57 -5.12
N SER A 143 26.58 28.90 -5.37
CA SER A 143 27.70 29.83 -5.15
C SER A 143 27.47 30.67 -3.91
N ASP A 144 28.53 31.36 -3.47
CA ASP A 144 28.46 32.30 -2.35
C ASP A 144 27.48 33.45 -2.62
N GLU A 145 27.38 33.93 -3.90
CA GLU A 145 26.42 34.94 -4.30
C GLU A 145 24.97 34.43 -4.18
N VAL A 146 24.74 33.15 -4.46
CA VAL A 146 23.41 32.53 -4.31
C VAL A 146 22.99 32.53 -2.84
N ILE A 147 23.91 32.13 -1.94
CA ILE A 147 23.65 32.13 -0.49
C ILE A 147 23.50 33.56 0.04
N HIS A 148 24.34 34.45 -0.38
CA HIS A 148 24.25 35.86 0.00
C HIS A 148 22.91 36.48 -0.45
N SER A 149 22.50 36.23 -1.69
CA SER A 149 21.19 36.66 -2.20
C SER A 149 20.01 36.05 -1.43
N HIS A 150 20.14 34.82 -0.94
CA HIS A 150 19.14 34.17 -0.09
C HIS A 150 19.02 34.91 1.26
N VAL A 151 20.11 35.14 1.97
CA VAL A 151 20.12 35.83 3.25
C VAL A 151 19.61 37.26 3.15
N LEU A 152 19.95 37.98 2.04
CA LEU A 152 19.43 39.30 1.76
C LEU A 152 17.94 39.32 1.37
N GLY A 153 17.33 38.15 1.09
CA GLY A 153 15.93 38.06 0.69
C GLY A 153 15.64 38.31 -0.77
N LYS A 154 16.67 38.40 -1.64
CA LYS A 154 16.48 38.51 -3.09
C LYS A 154 15.88 37.24 -3.70
N HIS A 155 16.27 36.10 -3.21
CA HIS A 155 15.77 34.78 -3.61
C HIS A 155 15.56 33.91 -2.38
N THR A 156 14.59 32.98 -2.44
CA THR A 156 14.52 31.88 -1.49
C THR A 156 15.10 30.63 -2.14
N VAL A 157 16.14 30.09 -1.54
CA VAL A 157 16.87 28.92 -2.01
C VAL A 157 16.48 27.69 -1.21
N GLY A 158 16.33 26.56 -1.89
CA GLY A 158 16.25 25.25 -1.28
C GLY A 158 17.40 24.37 -1.74
N VAL A 159 17.88 23.50 -0.88
CA VAL A 159 18.94 22.55 -1.19
C VAL A 159 18.40 21.13 -1.24
N TYR A 160 19.08 20.29 -1.99
CA TYR A 160 18.85 18.85 -2.05
C TYR A 160 19.86 18.19 -1.11
N PRO A 161 19.41 17.68 0.06
CA PRO A 161 20.34 17.18 1.09
C PRO A 161 21.08 15.92 0.70
N MET A 162 20.49 15.06 -0.16
CA MET A 162 21.12 13.82 -0.62
C MET A 162 22.13 14.12 -1.73
N LEU A 163 23.39 13.76 -1.53
CA LEU A 163 24.44 13.87 -2.50
C LEU A 163 24.37 12.75 -3.57
N GLN A 164 25.19 12.85 -4.63
CA GLN A 164 25.19 11.87 -5.73
C GLN A 164 25.63 10.47 -5.28
N ASP A 165 26.46 10.40 -4.26
CA ASP A 165 26.95 9.16 -3.60
C ASP A 165 26.01 8.64 -2.51
N GLU A 166 24.78 9.19 -2.41
CA GLU A 166 23.75 8.80 -1.44
C GLU A 166 24.12 9.09 0.03
N THR A 167 25.01 10.09 0.25
CA THR A 167 25.33 10.62 1.57
C THR A 167 24.66 11.95 1.85
N CYS A 168 24.69 12.44 3.10
CA CYS A 168 24.19 13.76 3.51
C CYS A 168 25.03 14.33 4.64
N TRP A 169 25.04 15.66 4.78
CA TRP A 169 25.76 16.40 5.83
C TRP A 169 24.88 16.83 6.98
N PHE A 170 23.58 16.67 6.84
CA PHE A 170 22.61 16.93 7.88
C PHE A 170 21.38 16.03 7.71
N LEU A 171 20.63 15.90 8.77
CA LEU A 171 19.27 15.40 8.79
C LEU A 171 18.37 16.51 9.30
N ALA A 172 17.26 16.78 8.61
CA ALA A 172 16.24 17.69 9.11
C ALA A 172 14.90 16.94 9.24
N ALA A 173 14.12 17.27 10.28
CA ALA A 173 12.75 16.79 10.49
C ALA A 173 11.79 17.97 10.41
N ASP A 174 10.70 17.85 9.65
CA ASP A 174 9.69 18.89 9.43
C ASP A 174 8.42 18.61 10.22
N PHE A 175 7.97 19.63 10.99
CA PHE A 175 6.75 19.62 11.79
C PHE A 175 5.88 20.81 11.39
N ASP A 176 4.79 20.58 10.64
CA ASP A 176 3.95 21.62 10.03
C ASP A 176 2.46 21.52 10.39
N LYS A 177 2.09 20.65 11.34
CA LYS A 177 0.70 20.47 11.81
C LYS A 177 0.35 21.40 12.96
N GLU A 178 -0.93 21.48 13.25
CA GLU A 178 -1.41 22.04 14.51
C GLU A 178 -0.75 21.30 15.70
N GLY A 179 -0.18 22.04 16.63
CA GLY A 179 0.61 21.44 17.74
C GLY A 179 2.09 21.19 17.41
N TRP A 180 2.63 21.76 16.33
CA TRP A 180 4.04 21.58 15.93
C TRP A 180 5.04 21.94 17.02
N ARG A 181 4.69 22.88 17.93
CA ARG A 181 5.57 23.28 19.04
C ARG A 181 5.76 22.14 20.04
N GLU A 182 4.67 21.50 20.41
CA GLU A 182 4.69 20.36 21.32
C GLU A 182 5.33 19.14 20.65
N ASP A 183 5.10 18.97 19.33
CA ASP A 183 5.70 17.89 18.56
C ASP A 183 7.22 18.05 18.46
N THR A 184 7.70 19.26 18.17
CA THR A 184 9.14 19.56 18.15
C THR A 184 9.75 19.46 19.55
N ARG A 185 9.03 19.86 20.61
CA ARG A 185 9.50 19.70 21.99
C ARG A 185 9.73 18.21 22.29
N ALA A 186 8.75 17.36 22.01
CA ALA A 186 8.90 15.93 22.25
C ALA A 186 10.06 15.30 21.44
N PHE A 187 10.30 15.82 20.23
CA PHE A 187 11.43 15.38 19.42
C PHE A 187 12.78 15.85 19.94
N LEU A 188 12.88 17.10 20.41
CA LEU A 188 14.08 17.65 21.04
C LEU A 188 14.41 16.95 22.37
N ASP A 189 13.39 16.70 23.20
CA ASP A 189 13.56 15.94 24.43
C ASP A 189 14.08 14.51 24.15
N ALA A 190 13.65 13.89 23.03
CA ALA A 190 14.17 12.60 22.60
C ALA A 190 15.61 12.71 22.06
N CYS A 191 15.98 13.83 21.44
CA CYS A 191 17.36 14.12 21.05
C CYS A 191 18.26 14.27 22.28
N ASP A 192 17.83 15.04 23.29
CA ASP A 192 18.57 15.26 24.52
C ASP A 192 18.84 13.95 25.29
N GLU A 193 17.84 13.05 25.37
CA GLU A 193 18.01 11.72 25.97
C GLU A 193 19.03 10.84 25.27
N LEU A 194 19.18 11.03 23.95
CA LEU A 194 20.13 10.28 23.12
C LEU A 194 21.44 11.03 22.91
N GLU A 195 21.63 12.16 23.61
CA GLU A 195 22.77 13.06 23.46
C GLU A 195 23.02 13.52 22.02
N VAL A 196 21.93 13.63 21.23
CA VAL A 196 21.97 14.09 19.84
C VAL A 196 21.83 15.60 19.79
N PRO A 197 22.87 16.35 19.35
CA PRO A 197 22.77 17.79 19.22
C PRO A 197 21.78 18.16 18.09
N ALA A 198 20.77 18.94 18.43
CA ALA A 198 19.72 19.37 17.50
C ALA A 198 19.42 20.86 17.63
N ALA A 199 19.02 21.50 16.53
CA ALA A 199 18.68 22.90 16.49
C ALA A 199 17.28 23.11 15.90
N LEU A 200 16.42 23.87 16.57
CA LEU A 200 15.06 24.16 16.11
C LEU A 200 15.01 25.47 15.32
N GLU A 201 14.46 25.41 14.12
CA GLU A 201 14.14 26.56 13.26
C GLU A 201 12.62 26.72 13.18
N ARG A 202 12.12 27.96 13.29
CA ARG A 202 10.74 28.28 12.91
C ARG A 202 10.62 28.27 11.40
N SER A 203 9.67 27.54 10.85
CA SER A 203 9.48 27.47 9.39
C SER A 203 9.17 28.83 8.78
N ARG A 204 9.37 28.96 7.46
CA ARG A 204 9.07 30.18 6.70
C ARG A 204 7.65 30.73 6.94
N SER A 205 6.66 29.84 7.08
CA SER A 205 5.25 30.23 7.30
C SER A 205 4.94 30.70 8.72
N GLY A 206 5.82 30.43 9.67
CA GLY A 206 5.60 30.61 11.10
C GLY A 206 4.68 29.58 11.74
N ARG A 207 4.12 28.65 10.94
CA ARG A 207 3.15 27.63 11.39
C ARG A 207 3.74 26.21 11.48
N GLY A 208 5.03 26.11 11.61
CA GLY A 208 5.78 24.87 11.73
C GLY A 208 7.20 25.10 12.17
N GLY A 209 7.95 24.04 12.35
CA GLY A 209 9.36 24.06 12.72
C GLY A 209 10.14 22.96 12.04
N HIS A 210 11.42 23.22 11.77
CA HIS A 210 12.37 22.22 11.32
C HIS A 210 13.37 21.96 12.43
N VAL A 211 13.62 20.70 12.74
CA VAL A 211 14.68 20.29 13.67
C VAL A 211 15.85 19.78 12.86
N TRP A 212 17.01 20.42 13.03
CA TRP A 212 18.23 20.16 12.27
C TRP A 212 19.25 19.42 13.11
N ILE A 213 19.85 18.37 12.55
CA ILE A 213 20.96 17.59 13.12
C ILE A 213 22.10 17.62 12.11
N PHE A 214 23.27 18.14 12.50
CA PHE A 214 24.42 18.33 11.60
C PHE A 214 25.48 17.27 11.84
N PHE A 215 26.20 16.89 10.77
CA PHE A 215 27.27 15.89 10.82
C PHE A 215 28.64 16.55 10.57
N GLU A 216 29.68 15.99 11.18
CA GLU A 216 31.08 16.42 10.97
C GLU A 216 31.59 16.03 9.61
N GLU A 217 31.12 14.91 9.08
CA GLU A 217 31.45 14.33 7.79
C GLU A 217 30.18 13.81 7.08
N ALA A 218 30.31 13.44 5.80
CA ALA A 218 29.20 12.91 5.04
C ALA A 218 28.76 11.53 5.58
N VAL A 219 27.48 11.40 5.93
CA VAL A 219 26.87 10.19 6.49
C VAL A 219 25.96 9.56 5.44
N PRO A 220 25.98 8.21 5.25
CA PRO A 220 25.03 7.54 4.37
C PRO A 220 23.58 7.88 4.73
N ALA A 221 22.77 8.28 3.73
CA ALA A 221 21.38 8.67 3.95
C ALA A 221 20.53 7.60 4.67
N PRO A 222 20.69 6.27 4.39
CA PRO A 222 20.00 5.23 5.15
C PRO A 222 20.31 5.28 6.64
N LEU A 223 21.55 5.61 7.00
CA LEU A 223 22.01 5.63 8.39
C LEU A 223 21.45 6.86 9.12
N ALA A 224 21.59 8.06 8.54
CA ALA A 224 21.00 9.28 9.06
C ALA A 224 19.48 9.15 9.29
N ARG A 225 18.79 8.50 8.34
CA ARG A 225 17.35 8.28 8.45
C ARG A 225 16.96 7.22 9.48
N LYS A 226 17.78 6.19 9.72
CA LYS A 226 17.57 5.24 10.82
C LYS A 226 17.65 5.97 12.16
N LEU A 227 18.68 6.83 12.36
CA LEU A 227 18.79 7.69 13.53
C LEU A 227 17.52 8.55 13.69
N GLY A 228 17.12 9.32 12.67
CA GLY A 228 15.91 10.16 12.74
C GLY A 228 14.65 9.38 13.06
N SER A 229 14.48 8.19 12.45
CA SER A 229 13.33 7.32 12.72
C SER A 229 13.35 6.78 14.16
N ALA A 230 14.51 6.50 14.73
CA ALA A 230 14.64 6.08 16.13
C ALA A 230 14.26 7.20 17.10
N ILE A 231 14.77 8.42 16.86
CA ILE A 231 14.41 9.63 17.64
C ILE A 231 12.90 9.86 17.55
N LEU A 232 12.34 9.84 16.34
CA LEU A 232 10.90 10.05 16.10
C LEU A 232 10.05 9.00 16.83
N THR A 233 10.45 7.72 16.76
CA THR A 233 9.75 6.64 17.48
C THR A 233 9.71 6.92 18.99
N ARG A 234 10.82 7.41 19.55
CA ARG A 234 10.92 7.78 20.96
C ARG A 234 10.10 9.03 21.30
N ALA A 235 10.10 10.03 20.43
CA ALA A 235 9.24 11.21 20.56
C ALA A 235 7.74 10.84 20.56
N MET A 236 7.33 9.92 19.70
CA MET A 236 5.96 9.39 19.63
C MET A 236 5.55 8.63 20.90
N GLU A 237 6.50 8.02 21.64
CA GLU A 237 6.23 7.40 22.95
C GLU A 237 5.88 8.44 24.01
N ARG A 238 6.30 9.71 23.83
CA ARG A 238 5.99 10.84 24.74
C ARG A 238 4.75 11.59 24.30
N ARG A 239 4.56 11.71 22.98
CA ARG A 239 3.48 12.45 22.37
C ARG A 239 2.86 11.65 21.20
N HIS A 240 1.75 10.96 21.45
CA HIS A 240 1.08 10.09 20.47
C HIS A 240 0.46 10.86 19.31
N GLN A 241 0.19 12.17 19.45
CA GLN A 241 -0.33 13.05 18.38
C GLN A 241 0.65 13.20 17.20
N ILE A 242 1.93 12.92 17.40
CA ILE A 242 2.88 12.79 16.29
C ILE A 242 2.45 11.58 15.45
N GLY A 243 1.89 11.84 14.27
CA GLY A 243 1.35 10.79 13.40
C GLY A 243 2.42 9.97 12.68
N LEU A 244 2.06 8.77 12.23
CA LEU A 244 2.96 7.88 11.47
C LEU A 244 3.46 8.49 10.15
N ASP A 245 2.75 9.46 9.58
CA ASP A 245 3.17 10.24 8.42
C ASP A 245 4.43 11.09 8.66
N SER A 246 4.77 11.36 9.91
CA SER A 246 6.00 12.08 10.28
C SER A 246 7.29 11.36 9.87
N TYR A 247 7.23 10.02 9.68
CA TYR A 247 8.37 9.27 9.11
C TYR A 247 8.71 9.67 7.66
N ASP A 248 7.79 10.29 6.93
CA ASP A 248 8.00 10.75 5.57
C ASP A 248 8.53 12.19 5.47
N ARG A 249 8.66 12.88 6.62
CA ARG A 249 9.02 14.30 6.74
C ARG A 249 10.48 14.53 7.10
N PHE A 250 11.36 13.59 6.76
CA PHE A 250 12.81 13.75 6.89
C PHE A 250 13.42 14.29 5.60
N PHE A 251 14.54 14.99 5.77
CA PHE A 251 15.41 15.46 4.70
C PHE A 251 16.85 15.00 4.97
N PRO A 252 17.34 14.00 4.23
CA PRO A 252 16.72 13.30 3.10
C PRO A 252 15.59 12.35 3.55
N ASN A 253 14.58 12.17 2.65
CA ASN A 253 13.45 11.26 2.92
C ASN A 253 13.62 9.87 2.29
N GLN A 254 14.68 9.65 1.54
CA GLN A 254 14.96 8.39 0.83
C GLN A 254 16.34 7.84 1.21
N ASP A 255 16.54 6.55 1.03
CA ASP A 255 17.82 5.88 1.27
C ASP A 255 18.70 5.90 0.03
N THR A 256 18.08 6.00 -1.16
CA THR A 256 18.76 5.96 -2.46
C THR A 256 18.29 7.10 -3.35
N MET A 257 19.17 7.56 -4.24
CA MET A 257 18.85 8.58 -5.22
C MET A 257 17.94 8.05 -6.33
N PRO A 258 16.78 8.68 -6.59
CA PRO A 258 15.95 8.31 -7.73
C PRO A 258 16.66 8.55 -9.07
N LYS A 259 16.50 7.63 -10.03
CA LYS A 259 17.08 7.79 -11.37
C LYS A 259 16.60 9.07 -12.03
N GLY A 260 17.52 9.94 -12.40
CA GLY A 260 17.24 11.23 -13.04
C GLY A 260 16.60 12.28 -12.12
N GLY A 261 16.57 12.04 -10.80
CA GLY A 261 16.05 12.95 -9.79
C GLY A 261 17.13 13.53 -8.88
N PHE A 262 16.73 14.46 -8.01
CA PHE A 262 17.61 15.11 -7.02
C PHE A 262 17.27 14.69 -5.57
N GLY A 263 16.29 13.85 -5.36
CA GLY A 263 15.70 13.60 -4.05
C GLY A 263 14.71 14.71 -3.66
N ASN A 264 14.34 14.73 -2.36
CA ASN A 264 13.55 15.83 -1.82
C ASN A 264 14.43 17.06 -1.54
N LEU A 265 13.79 18.22 -1.44
CA LEU A 265 14.47 19.49 -1.14
C LEU A 265 13.94 20.08 0.16
N ILE A 266 14.79 20.81 0.88
CA ILE A 266 14.42 21.63 2.02
C ILE A 266 14.80 23.09 1.75
N ALA A 267 13.93 24.03 2.15
CA ALA A 267 14.24 25.44 2.09
C ALA A 267 15.33 25.79 3.11
N LEU A 268 16.31 26.60 2.71
CA LEU A 268 17.35 27.08 3.62
C LEU A 268 16.76 28.04 4.66
N PRO A 269 17.25 28.02 5.91
CA PRO A 269 16.85 28.94 6.98
C PRO A 269 17.45 30.35 6.79
N LEU A 270 17.17 31.27 7.68
CA LEU A 270 17.61 32.66 7.67
C LEU A 270 17.21 33.43 6.40
N GLN A 271 15.98 33.16 5.92
CA GLN A 271 15.45 33.87 4.75
C GLN A 271 15.19 35.34 5.08
N GLY A 272 15.77 36.24 4.31
CA GLY A 272 15.80 37.67 4.60
C GLY A 272 14.43 38.32 4.84
N ILE A 273 13.41 38.04 3.99
CA ILE A 273 12.05 38.59 4.16
C ILE A 273 11.31 37.96 5.32
N PRO A 274 11.17 36.60 5.41
CA PRO A 274 10.54 35.95 6.55
C PRO A 274 11.25 36.23 7.87
N GLY A 275 12.59 36.33 7.88
CA GLY A 275 13.37 36.65 9.09
C GLY A 275 12.97 38.00 9.72
N LYS A 276 12.61 38.99 8.94
CA LYS A 276 12.09 40.27 9.44
C LYS A 276 10.75 40.13 10.14
N GLN A 277 10.03 39.06 9.89
CA GLN A 277 8.74 38.72 10.51
C GLN A 277 8.88 37.72 11.66
N GLY A 278 10.11 37.42 12.08
CA GLY A 278 10.38 36.43 13.13
C GLY A 278 10.30 34.97 12.67
N ASN A 279 10.21 34.71 11.36
CA ASN A 279 10.14 33.36 10.76
C ASN A 279 11.48 32.99 10.10
N SER A 280 11.68 31.69 9.83
CA SER A 280 12.93 31.17 9.26
C SER A 280 14.17 31.49 10.12
N LEU A 281 13.96 31.52 11.44
CA LEU A 281 14.97 31.81 12.45
C LEU A 281 15.09 30.63 13.40
N PHE A 282 16.29 30.43 13.95
CA PHE A 282 16.54 29.47 14.99
C PHE A 282 16.00 29.96 16.33
N LEU A 283 15.39 29.05 17.06
CA LEU A 283 14.65 29.30 18.29
C LEU A 283 15.38 28.69 19.49
N ASP A 284 15.23 29.33 20.63
CA ASP A 284 15.64 28.80 21.93
C ASP A 284 14.61 27.79 22.51
N GLY A 285 14.89 27.28 23.69
CA GLY A 285 13.99 26.37 24.40
C GLY A 285 12.62 26.95 24.77
N SER A 286 12.44 28.27 24.70
CA SER A 286 11.14 28.95 24.92
C SER A 286 10.42 29.27 23.62
N PHE A 287 10.89 28.78 22.49
CA PHE A 287 10.41 29.07 21.14
C PHE A 287 10.53 30.52 20.72
N GLU A 288 11.46 31.26 21.34
CA GLU A 288 11.79 32.62 20.93
C GLU A 288 13.05 32.61 20.03
N PRO A 289 13.14 33.52 19.04
CA PRO A 289 14.30 33.59 18.17
C PRO A 289 15.58 33.93 18.96
N HIS A 290 16.64 33.18 18.73
CA HIS A 290 17.95 33.54 19.27
C HIS A 290 18.32 34.97 18.86
N PRO A 291 18.72 35.83 19.78
CA PRO A 291 19.01 37.23 19.45
C PRO A 291 20.22 37.38 18.53
N ARG A 292 21.16 36.46 18.55
CA ARG A 292 22.40 36.43 17.76
C ARG A 292 22.49 35.15 16.91
N GLN A 293 21.69 35.06 15.86
CA GLN A 293 21.54 33.87 14.99
C GLN A 293 22.88 33.30 14.50
N TRP A 294 23.81 34.15 14.06
CA TRP A 294 25.10 33.69 13.51
C TRP A 294 26.04 33.13 14.58
N GLN A 295 26.03 33.69 15.79
CA GLN A 295 26.77 33.12 16.92
C GLN A 295 26.19 31.81 17.35
N PHE A 296 24.86 31.69 17.38
CA PHE A 296 24.21 30.43 17.67
C PHE A 296 24.61 29.37 16.63
N LEU A 297 24.56 29.65 15.33
CA LEU A 297 25.00 28.73 14.29
C LEU A 297 26.48 28.32 14.46
N ALA A 298 27.36 29.24 14.86
CA ALA A 298 28.77 28.94 15.08
C ALA A 298 29.02 28.05 16.31
N SER A 299 28.09 28.04 17.28
CA SER A 299 28.18 27.24 18.50
C SER A 299 27.58 25.82 18.35
N LEU A 300 26.95 25.51 17.20
CA LEU A 300 26.30 24.22 16.99
C LEU A 300 27.33 23.07 16.98
N ARG A 301 27.06 22.06 17.79
CA ARG A 301 27.80 20.81 17.75
C ARG A 301 27.34 19.96 16.58
N ARG A 302 28.27 19.22 16.02
CA ARG A 302 28.02 18.24 14.95
C ARG A 302 28.25 16.83 15.45
N MET A 303 27.60 15.86 14.84
CA MET A 303 27.77 14.46 15.20
C MET A 303 28.84 13.80 14.32
N SER A 304 29.71 13.00 14.91
CA SER A 304 30.60 12.13 14.14
C SER A 304 29.79 10.99 13.49
N ARG A 305 30.28 10.47 12.40
CA ARG A 305 29.68 9.31 11.71
C ARG A 305 29.64 8.08 12.63
N ALA A 306 30.68 7.87 13.42
CA ALA A 306 30.77 6.76 14.36
C ALA A 306 29.62 6.79 15.39
N THR A 307 29.32 7.97 15.96
CA THR A 307 28.19 8.14 16.88
C THR A 307 26.84 7.85 16.20
N VAL A 308 26.66 8.31 14.95
CA VAL A 308 25.45 8.03 14.18
C VAL A 308 25.30 6.52 13.91
N GLU A 309 26.39 5.84 13.57
CA GLU A 309 26.42 4.38 13.37
C GLU A 309 26.07 3.61 14.64
N GLU A 310 26.61 4.00 15.77
CA GLU A 310 26.34 3.39 17.08
C GLU A 310 24.88 3.51 17.46
N LEU A 311 24.32 4.73 17.46
CA LEU A 311 22.92 4.98 17.79
C LEU A 311 21.94 4.29 16.84
N ALA A 312 22.20 4.31 15.53
CA ALA A 312 21.37 3.64 14.54
C ALA A 312 21.44 2.12 14.67
N SER A 313 22.60 1.55 15.01
CA SER A 313 22.80 0.13 15.25
C SER A 313 22.10 -0.33 16.53
N ASP A 314 22.22 0.44 17.61
CA ASP A 314 21.53 0.15 18.87
C ASP A 314 20.01 0.20 18.68
N ALA A 315 19.50 1.24 18.02
CA ALA A 315 18.08 1.35 17.67
C ALA A 315 17.58 0.20 16.79
N THR A 316 18.44 -0.30 15.88
CA THR A 316 18.12 -1.47 15.04
C THR A 316 18.03 -2.73 15.89
N ARG A 317 19.01 -2.97 16.78
CA ARG A 317 19.02 -4.11 17.70
C ARG A 317 17.80 -4.10 18.62
N ARG A 318 17.44 -2.94 19.15
CA ARG A 318 16.27 -2.75 20.02
C ARG A 318 14.95 -2.65 19.25
N ARG A 319 14.96 -2.75 17.91
CA ARG A 319 13.76 -2.61 17.03
C ARG A 319 12.97 -1.32 17.27
N GLN A 320 13.65 -0.25 17.60
CA GLN A 320 13.06 1.08 17.87
C GLN A 320 12.86 1.92 16.59
N ILE A 321 13.27 1.40 15.42
CA ILE A 321 13.09 2.07 14.14
C ILE A 321 11.69 1.71 13.61
N VAL A 322 10.86 2.70 13.38
CA VAL A 322 9.48 2.62 12.87
C VAL A 322 8.53 1.74 13.70
N GLY A 323 8.93 0.61 14.26
CA GLY A 323 8.16 -0.20 15.22
C GLY A 323 6.80 -0.75 14.75
N VAL A 324 6.53 -0.85 13.43
CA VAL A 324 5.32 -1.42 12.84
C VAL A 324 5.61 -2.78 12.20
N ARG A 325 4.56 -3.53 11.89
CA ARG A 325 4.68 -4.83 11.20
C ARG A 325 5.41 -4.64 9.87
N LEU A 326 6.33 -5.55 9.56
CA LEU A 326 6.79 -5.71 8.20
C LEU A 326 5.65 -6.33 7.40
N SER A 327 5.35 -5.77 6.25
CA SER A 327 4.57 -6.51 5.26
C SER A 327 5.42 -7.69 4.83
N ALA A 328 5.02 -8.90 5.19
CA ALA A 328 5.73 -10.08 4.77
C ALA A 328 5.69 -10.14 3.24
N THR A 329 6.80 -9.75 2.61
CA THR A 329 6.99 -9.97 1.20
C THR A 329 7.43 -11.42 1.00
N ASP A 330 6.53 -12.16 0.50
CA ASP A 330 6.56 -13.21 -0.47
C ASP A 330 7.14 -14.59 -0.16
N ASP A 331 8.33 -14.77 0.32
CA ASP A 331 8.93 -16.10 0.20
C ASP A 331 9.20 -16.81 1.54
N ASN A 332 8.97 -16.14 2.67
CA ASN A 332 9.37 -16.64 3.97
C ASN A 332 8.23 -17.10 4.88
N GLN A 333 6.98 -17.15 4.40
CA GLN A 333 5.86 -17.71 5.20
C GLN A 333 5.90 -19.25 5.31
N ASP A 334 6.69 -19.89 4.45
CA ASP A 334 6.93 -21.33 4.49
C ASP A 334 8.19 -21.71 5.30
N GLU A 335 8.92 -20.72 5.88
CA GLU A 335 10.02 -21.00 6.81
C GLU A 335 9.44 -21.38 8.17
N ASP A 336 9.73 -22.60 8.60
CA ASP A 336 9.37 -23.11 9.91
C ASP A 336 9.90 -22.15 11.00
N PRO A 337 9.08 -21.73 11.99
CA PRO A 337 9.46 -20.72 12.98
C PRO A 337 10.72 -21.05 13.75
N TRP A 338 11.08 -22.32 13.85
CA TRP A 338 12.29 -22.80 14.53
C TRP A 338 13.56 -22.63 13.67
N THR A 339 13.44 -22.42 12.36
CA THR A 339 14.57 -22.15 11.46
C THR A 339 14.99 -20.67 11.48
N LEU A 340 14.16 -19.79 12.05
CA LEU A 340 14.45 -18.37 12.13
C LEU A 340 15.63 -18.11 13.06
N PRO A 341 16.65 -17.35 12.62
CA PRO A 341 17.76 -16.98 13.49
C PRO A 341 17.25 -16.15 14.69
N PRO A 342 17.94 -16.22 15.84
CA PRO A 342 17.52 -15.48 17.06
C PRO A 342 17.28 -14.00 16.83
N SER A 343 18.03 -13.38 15.89
CA SER A 343 17.83 -11.97 15.49
C SER A 343 16.48 -11.68 14.82
N ARG A 344 15.77 -12.68 14.30
CA ARG A 344 14.44 -12.56 13.70
C ARG A 344 13.31 -12.92 14.66
N ARG A 345 13.61 -13.47 15.85
CA ARG A 345 12.59 -13.71 16.87
C ARG A 345 12.09 -12.38 17.43
N ARG A 346 10.77 -12.20 17.46
CA ARG A 346 10.14 -11.01 18.03
C ARG A 346 10.24 -11.06 19.55
N VAL A 347 11.02 -10.17 20.14
CA VAL A 347 10.96 -9.88 21.56
C VAL A 347 10.18 -8.56 21.69
N GLU A 348 8.94 -8.61 22.11
CA GLU A 348 8.18 -7.41 22.43
C GLU A 348 8.73 -6.81 23.71
N LYS A 349 9.10 -5.53 23.65
CA LYS A 349 9.54 -4.78 24.81
C LYS A 349 8.31 -4.46 25.65
N GLN A 350 8.35 -4.87 26.94
CA GLN A 350 7.30 -4.49 27.90
C GLN A 350 7.20 -2.98 28.01
N LEU A 351 5.97 -2.48 28.17
CA LEU A 351 5.71 -1.07 28.44
C LEU A 351 6.32 -0.67 29.78
N GLN A 352 6.90 0.52 29.83
CA GLN A 352 7.48 1.08 31.06
C GLN A 352 6.56 2.17 31.61
N GLY A 353 6.47 2.27 32.92
CA GLY A 353 5.70 3.30 33.62
C GLY A 353 4.37 2.81 34.19
N PRO A 354 3.55 3.71 34.73
CA PRO A 354 2.25 3.34 35.29
C PRO A 354 1.30 2.93 34.16
N LEU A 355 0.87 1.66 34.17
CA LEU A 355 -0.10 1.12 33.24
C LEU A 355 -1.49 1.06 33.89
N PRO A 356 -2.57 1.31 33.14
CA PRO A 356 -3.92 1.13 33.65
C PRO A 356 -4.17 -0.37 33.94
N LYS A 357 -4.89 -0.68 34.99
CA LYS A 357 -5.27 -2.07 35.31
C LYS A 357 -6.25 -2.64 34.28
N GLN A 358 -7.02 -1.77 33.65
CA GLN A 358 -8.09 -2.13 32.73
C GLN A 358 -8.24 -1.07 31.65
N VAL A 359 -8.59 -1.54 30.43
CA VAL A 359 -8.95 -0.72 29.26
C VAL A 359 -10.37 -1.08 28.86
N GLN A 360 -11.18 -0.05 28.58
CA GLN A 360 -12.55 -0.20 28.07
C GLN A 360 -12.53 -0.09 26.55
N ALA A 361 -13.30 -0.96 25.88
CA ALA A 361 -13.49 -0.87 24.45
C ALA A 361 -14.95 -1.20 24.05
N VAL A 362 -15.39 -0.62 22.95
CA VAL A 362 -16.66 -0.94 22.31
C VAL A 362 -16.35 -1.61 20.97
N LEU A 363 -16.84 -2.82 20.79
CA LEU A 363 -16.72 -3.57 19.56
C LEU A 363 -17.94 -3.35 18.68
N SER A 364 -17.75 -2.75 17.52
CA SER A 364 -18.76 -2.51 16.50
C SER A 364 -18.18 -2.74 15.10
N ASN A 365 -18.31 -1.79 14.17
CA ASN A 365 -17.58 -1.81 12.89
C ASN A 365 -16.06 -1.64 13.06
N LEU A 366 -15.61 -1.04 14.16
CA LEU A 366 -14.24 -0.96 14.65
C LEU A 366 -14.21 -1.39 16.11
N VAL A 367 -13.00 -1.56 16.64
CA VAL A 367 -12.75 -1.67 18.09
C VAL A 367 -12.46 -0.25 18.60
N TYR A 368 -13.42 0.37 19.27
CA TYR A 368 -13.31 1.73 19.82
C TYR A 368 -12.77 1.67 21.24
N ILE A 369 -11.51 2.01 21.42
CA ILE A 369 -10.81 2.01 22.72
C ILE A 369 -10.96 3.40 23.35
N GLU A 370 -11.42 3.46 24.60
CA GLU A 370 -11.48 4.73 25.33
C GLU A 370 -10.08 5.27 25.61
N LYS A 371 -9.86 6.57 25.31
CA LYS A 371 -8.55 7.22 25.46
C LYS A 371 -8.25 7.65 26.91
N GLU A 372 -9.31 7.79 27.72
CA GLU A 372 -9.15 8.26 29.09
C GLU A 372 -8.26 7.33 29.92
N GLY A 373 -7.27 7.91 30.60
CA GLY A 373 -6.32 7.16 31.40
C GLY A 373 -5.22 6.39 30.64
N LEU A 374 -5.20 6.46 29.29
CA LEU A 374 -4.13 5.84 28.52
C LEU A 374 -2.91 6.75 28.43
N SER A 375 -1.71 6.20 28.72
CA SER A 375 -0.47 6.92 28.51
C SER A 375 -0.15 7.11 27.02
N PRO A 376 0.57 8.17 26.63
CA PRO A 376 0.99 8.37 25.24
C PRO A 376 1.74 7.18 24.65
N GLN A 377 2.55 6.50 25.46
CA GLN A 377 3.27 5.30 25.08
C GLN A 377 2.31 4.15 24.72
N LEU A 378 1.30 3.90 25.55
CA LEU A 378 0.29 2.88 25.29
C LEU A 378 -0.52 3.24 24.05
N MET A 379 -0.97 4.50 23.91
CA MET A 379 -1.68 4.99 22.72
C MET A 379 -0.88 4.75 21.43
N ASN A 380 0.41 5.10 21.42
CA ASN A 380 1.28 4.88 20.27
C ASN A 380 1.39 3.39 19.92
N ARG A 381 1.50 2.50 20.91
CA ARG A 381 1.53 1.05 20.68
C ARG A 381 0.22 0.53 20.10
N LEU A 382 -0.92 1.01 20.59
CA LEU A 382 -2.24 0.65 20.08
C LEU A 382 -2.41 1.06 18.62
N VAL A 383 -2.04 2.29 18.23
CA VAL A 383 -2.05 2.74 16.83
C VAL A 383 -1.20 1.85 15.93
N ARG A 384 -0.07 1.37 16.43
CA ARG A 384 0.85 0.51 15.66
C ARG A 384 0.33 -0.92 15.45
N LEU A 385 -0.63 -1.41 16.24
CA LEU A 385 -1.31 -2.67 15.96
C LEU A 385 -2.04 -2.64 14.61
N ALA A 386 -2.56 -1.48 14.22
CA ALA A 386 -3.24 -1.26 12.96
C ALA A 386 -2.35 -0.59 11.90
N ALA A 387 -1.04 -0.81 11.92
CA ALA A 387 -0.11 -0.20 10.98
C ALA A 387 0.93 -1.21 10.47
N PHE A 388 1.41 -0.98 9.23
CA PHE A 388 2.45 -1.81 8.61
C PHE A 388 3.30 -1.00 7.64
N GLN A 389 4.51 -1.49 7.33
CA GLN A 389 5.39 -0.87 6.35
C GLN A 389 4.79 -1.00 4.95
N ASN A 390 4.80 0.10 4.18
CA ASN A 390 4.26 0.13 2.83
C ASN A 390 5.21 -0.53 1.83
N PRO A 391 4.89 -1.71 1.29
CA PRO A 391 5.77 -2.41 0.36
C PRO A 391 6.02 -1.65 -0.93
N GLU A 392 5.05 -0.86 -1.40
CA GLU A 392 5.22 -0.04 -2.60
C GLU A 392 6.28 1.04 -2.44
N PHE A 393 6.38 1.64 -1.24
CA PHE A 393 7.41 2.61 -0.94
C PHE A 393 8.79 1.96 -1.04
N TYR A 394 9.00 0.85 -0.30
CA TYR A 394 10.30 0.18 -0.25
C TYR A 394 10.70 -0.44 -1.59
N SER A 395 9.74 -0.99 -2.33
CA SER A 395 9.98 -1.51 -3.69
C SER A 395 10.38 -0.39 -4.66
N ALA A 396 9.69 0.75 -4.63
CA ALA A 396 10.04 1.92 -5.45
C ALA A 396 11.45 2.42 -5.11
N GLN A 397 11.79 2.51 -3.82
CA GLN A 397 13.12 2.90 -3.36
C GLN A 397 14.20 1.93 -3.85
N GLN A 398 13.98 0.63 -3.72
CA GLN A 398 14.92 -0.40 -4.19
C GLN A 398 15.14 -0.35 -5.70
N MET A 399 14.09 -0.05 -6.47
CA MET A 399 14.16 0.14 -7.92
C MET A 399 14.69 1.52 -8.33
N ARG A 400 15.05 2.39 -7.39
CA ARG A 400 15.46 3.78 -7.61
C ARG A 400 14.41 4.59 -8.38
N LEU A 401 13.13 4.33 -8.08
CA LEU A 401 12.01 5.10 -8.59
C LEU A 401 11.58 6.16 -7.57
N SER A 402 10.80 7.14 -8.05
CA SER A 402 10.23 8.16 -7.14
C SER A 402 9.28 7.52 -6.12
N THR A 403 9.45 7.90 -4.86
CA THR A 403 8.55 7.53 -3.75
C THR A 403 7.49 8.60 -3.45
N PHE A 404 7.42 9.64 -4.29
CA PHE A 404 6.45 10.74 -4.13
C PHE A 404 5.01 10.22 -4.10
N GLY A 405 4.24 10.64 -3.10
CA GLY A 405 2.86 10.20 -2.89
C GLY A 405 2.70 8.78 -2.34
N LYS A 406 3.78 8.12 -1.95
CA LYS A 406 3.76 6.80 -1.31
C LYS A 406 4.22 6.96 0.15
N PRO A 407 3.33 6.82 1.14
CA PRO A 407 3.72 6.88 2.53
C PRO A 407 4.61 5.68 2.88
N ARG A 408 5.52 5.86 3.82
CA ARG A 408 6.42 4.81 4.32
C ARG A 408 5.69 3.76 5.16
N VAL A 409 4.69 4.23 5.92
CA VAL A 409 3.85 3.42 6.80
C VAL A 409 2.40 3.61 6.41
N ILE A 410 1.67 2.52 6.31
CA ILE A 410 0.22 2.53 6.15
C ILE A 410 -0.38 2.31 7.52
N GLY A 411 -1.17 3.29 8.00
CA GLY A 411 -1.94 3.22 9.23
C GLY A 411 -3.42 3.07 8.92
N CYS A 412 -4.09 2.13 9.58
CA CYS A 412 -5.52 1.85 9.46
C CYS A 412 -6.31 2.22 10.72
N ALA A 413 -5.65 2.74 11.77
CA ALA A 413 -6.30 3.27 12.95
C ALA A 413 -7.00 4.61 12.66
N GLU A 414 -8.11 4.88 13.34
CA GLU A 414 -8.83 6.15 13.31
C GLU A 414 -8.82 6.82 14.68
N GLU A 415 -8.61 8.11 14.67
CA GLU A 415 -8.63 8.89 15.89
C GLU A 415 -9.95 9.65 16.02
N PHE A 416 -10.67 9.41 17.11
CA PHE A 416 -11.88 10.10 17.51
C PHE A 416 -11.61 10.95 18.75
N PRO A 417 -12.45 11.94 19.08
CA PRO A 417 -12.22 12.81 20.24
C PRO A 417 -12.00 12.05 21.55
N LYS A 418 -12.77 11.02 21.83
CA LYS A 418 -12.71 10.21 23.07
C LYS A 418 -12.23 8.78 22.87
N HIS A 419 -12.08 8.33 21.63
CA HIS A 419 -11.76 6.93 21.32
C HIS A 419 -10.64 6.83 20.29
N LEU A 420 -9.91 5.72 20.34
CA LEU A 420 -9.07 5.23 19.26
C LEU A 420 -9.80 4.06 18.60
N GLY A 421 -10.08 4.17 17.30
CA GLY A 421 -10.69 3.10 16.51
C GLY A 421 -9.63 2.24 15.84
N LEU A 422 -9.60 0.95 16.14
CA LEU A 422 -8.81 -0.04 15.40
C LEU A 422 -9.73 -0.87 14.50
N PRO A 423 -9.29 -1.32 13.33
CA PRO A 423 -10.04 -2.29 12.54
C PRO A 423 -10.39 -3.54 13.38
N ARG A 424 -11.58 -4.08 13.17
CA ARG A 424 -12.13 -5.19 13.99
C ARG A 424 -11.23 -6.43 14.07
N GLY A 425 -10.51 -6.72 13.00
CA GLY A 425 -9.59 -7.85 12.95
C GLY A 425 -8.32 -7.68 13.78
N CYS A 426 -8.09 -6.51 14.37
CA CYS A 426 -7.02 -6.27 15.33
C CYS A 426 -7.41 -6.66 16.77
N LEU A 427 -8.63 -7.18 17.02
CA LEU A 427 -9.09 -7.51 18.38
C LEU A 427 -8.20 -8.56 19.05
N ASP A 428 -7.90 -9.66 18.37
CA ASP A 428 -7.05 -10.74 18.91
C ASP A 428 -5.65 -10.22 19.25
N ASP A 429 -5.08 -9.35 18.40
CA ASP A 429 -3.79 -8.71 18.65
C ASP A 429 -3.84 -7.73 19.83
N LEU A 430 -4.95 -7.01 19.98
CA LEU A 430 -5.20 -6.09 21.09
C LEU A 430 -5.29 -6.85 22.42
N GLU A 431 -6.06 -7.93 22.47
CA GLU A 431 -6.19 -8.80 23.64
C GLU A 431 -4.85 -9.40 24.06
N HIS A 432 -4.11 -9.93 23.07
CA HIS A 432 -2.78 -10.48 23.32
C HIS A 432 -1.81 -9.42 23.83
N PHE A 433 -1.77 -8.24 23.21
CA PHE A 433 -0.89 -7.15 23.59
C PHE A 433 -1.19 -6.62 24.99
N LEU A 434 -2.46 -6.37 25.31
CA LEU A 434 -2.85 -5.89 26.64
C LEU A 434 -2.61 -6.95 27.71
N GLY A 435 -2.96 -8.21 27.43
CA GLY A 435 -2.72 -9.35 28.35
C GLY A 435 -1.23 -9.55 28.66
N ALA A 436 -0.36 -9.45 27.65
CA ALA A 436 1.10 -9.55 27.82
C ALA A 436 1.68 -8.42 28.70
N ASN A 437 0.96 -7.29 28.83
CA ASN A 437 1.33 -6.16 29.71
C ASN A 437 0.52 -6.12 31.03
N GLY A 438 -0.24 -7.18 31.35
CA GLY A 438 -1.03 -7.26 32.59
C GLY A 438 -2.24 -6.31 32.64
N ILE A 439 -2.74 -5.88 31.47
CA ILE A 439 -3.88 -4.96 31.36
C ILE A 439 -5.12 -5.76 30.95
N ALA A 440 -6.17 -5.70 31.76
CA ALA A 440 -7.45 -6.34 31.42
C ALA A 440 -8.19 -5.55 30.33
N LEU A 441 -8.69 -6.22 29.28
CA LEU A 441 -9.57 -5.62 28.29
C LEU A 441 -11.03 -5.93 28.64
N ARG A 442 -11.88 -4.91 28.74
CA ARG A 442 -13.33 -5.05 28.84
C ARG A 442 -13.97 -4.58 27.55
N VAL A 443 -14.61 -5.52 26.84
CA VAL A 443 -15.26 -5.26 25.58
C VAL A 443 -16.79 -5.22 25.78
N ARG A 444 -17.41 -4.13 25.35
CA ARG A 444 -18.86 -4.02 25.18
C ARG A 444 -19.18 -4.29 23.71
N ASP A 445 -19.94 -5.35 23.43
CA ASP A 445 -20.32 -5.72 22.08
C ASP A 445 -21.57 -4.96 21.60
N GLU A 446 -21.39 -4.10 20.61
CA GLU A 446 -22.41 -3.27 19.95
C GLU A 446 -22.51 -3.63 18.46
N ARG A 447 -22.07 -4.80 18.08
CA ARG A 447 -22.20 -5.29 16.70
C ARG A 447 -23.66 -5.66 16.41
N HIS A 448 -24.05 -5.50 15.16
CA HIS A 448 -25.40 -5.85 14.73
C HIS A 448 -25.52 -7.36 14.54
N ALA A 449 -26.31 -8.00 15.39
CA ALA A 449 -26.56 -9.46 15.33
C ALA A 449 -27.41 -9.86 14.11
N GLY A 450 -28.07 -8.88 13.47
CA GLY A 450 -28.92 -9.11 12.31
C GLY A 450 -30.34 -9.53 12.66
N THR A 451 -31.10 -9.82 11.61
CA THR A 451 -32.45 -10.35 11.70
C THR A 451 -32.41 -11.86 11.48
N ALA A 452 -33.12 -12.61 12.33
CA ALA A 452 -33.17 -14.07 12.21
C ALA A 452 -33.73 -14.48 10.84
N PHE A 453 -33.03 -15.40 10.19
CA PHE A 453 -33.43 -15.99 8.92
C PHE A 453 -33.19 -17.51 8.97
N PRO A 454 -34.21 -18.27 9.39
CA PRO A 454 -34.09 -19.72 9.44
C PRO A 454 -34.11 -20.28 8.02
N VAL A 455 -32.98 -20.82 7.60
CA VAL A 455 -32.79 -21.50 6.31
C VAL A 455 -31.98 -22.77 6.52
N GLU A 456 -32.26 -23.79 5.76
CA GLU A 456 -31.58 -25.07 5.85
C GLU A 456 -30.59 -25.25 4.71
N PHE A 457 -29.49 -25.92 4.97
CA PHE A 457 -28.53 -26.30 3.94
C PHE A 457 -28.93 -27.64 3.33
N THR A 458 -29.15 -27.60 2.01
CA THR A 458 -29.62 -28.77 1.25
C THR A 458 -28.48 -29.52 0.53
N GLY A 459 -27.26 -29.02 0.59
CA GLY A 459 -26.08 -29.62 -0.04
C GLY A 459 -25.45 -30.72 0.79
N ILE A 460 -24.46 -31.40 0.20
CA ILE A 460 -23.60 -32.37 0.89
C ILE A 460 -22.19 -31.79 0.90
N LEU A 461 -21.57 -31.72 2.08
CA LEU A 461 -20.18 -31.32 2.23
C LEU A 461 -19.25 -32.54 2.21
N GLN A 462 -18.06 -32.34 1.65
CA GLN A 462 -16.96 -33.30 1.81
C GLN A 462 -16.36 -33.16 3.22
N PRO A 463 -15.68 -34.18 3.77
CA PRO A 463 -15.16 -34.18 5.14
C PRO A 463 -14.27 -32.97 5.46
N GLU A 464 -13.40 -32.56 4.50
CA GLU A 464 -12.53 -31.39 4.67
C GLU A 464 -13.31 -30.08 4.63
N GLN A 465 -14.39 -30.03 3.87
CA GLN A 465 -15.29 -28.88 3.85
C GLN A 465 -16.02 -28.73 5.17
N GLU A 466 -16.42 -29.84 5.76
CA GLU A 466 -17.11 -29.90 7.07
C GLU A 466 -16.20 -29.42 8.20
N LYS A 467 -14.94 -29.89 8.22
CA LYS A 467 -13.92 -29.43 9.15
C LYS A 467 -13.67 -27.92 9.00
N ALA A 468 -13.60 -27.43 7.77
CA ALA A 468 -13.38 -26.02 7.48
C ALA A 468 -14.56 -25.14 7.96
N VAL A 469 -15.79 -25.60 7.76
CA VAL A 469 -16.99 -24.92 8.27
C VAL A 469 -16.99 -24.88 9.79
N HIS A 470 -16.69 -25.99 10.45
CA HIS A 470 -16.63 -26.07 11.92
C HIS A 470 -15.63 -25.04 12.49
N SER A 471 -14.40 -25.03 11.97
CA SER A 471 -13.40 -24.06 12.42
C SER A 471 -13.77 -22.59 12.12
N VAL A 472 -14.52 -22.31 11.04
CA VAL A 472 -15.04 -20.97 10.78
C VAL A 472 -16.11 -20.57 11.80
N LEU A 473 -16.98 -21.51 12.19
CA LEU A 473 -18.10 -21.25 13.11
C LEU A 473 -17.65 -21.01 14.56
N GLU A 474 -16.45 -21.47 14.95
CA GLU A 474 -15.85 -21.16 16.26
C GLU A 474 -15.52 -19.68 16.45
N HIS A 475 -15.53 -18.90 15.36
CA HIS A 475 -15.13 -17.51 15.38
C HIS A 475 -16.17 -16.59 14.73
N ASP A 476 -16.36 -15.40 15.28
CA ASP A 476 -17.24 -14.39 14.69
C ASP A 476 -16.64 -13.76 13.43
N THR A 477 -15.30 -13.61 13.41
CA THR A 477 -14.58 -12.94 12.30
C THR A 477 -13.36 -13.77 11.85
N GLY A 478 -13.10 -13.76 10.56
CA GLY A 478 -11.91 -14.43 10.03
C GLY A 478 -11.91 -14.61 8.53
N VAL A 479 -10.79 -15.14 8.05
CA VAL A 479 -10.56 -15.44 6.64
C VAL A 479 -10.42 -16.94 6.43
N LEU A 480 -11.16 -17.47 5.46
CA LEU A 480 -10.99 -18.81 4.92
C LEU A 480 -10.13 -18.74 3.65
N VAL A 481 -8.97 -19.39 3.70
CA VAL A 481 -8.07 -19.55 2.55
C VAL A 481 -8.25 -20.94 1.98
N ALA A 482 -8.85 -21.03 0.79
CA ALA A 482 -9.08 -22.30 0.10
C ALA A 482 -8.81 -22.18 -1.39
N PRO A 483 -8.20 -23.19 -2.02
CA PRO A 483 -7.91 -23.17 -3.47
C PRO A 483 -9.15 -22.91 -4.33
N THR A 484 -8.94 -22.47 -5.56
CA THR A 484 -10.03 -22.42 -6.56
C THR A 484 -10.56 -23.81 -6.82
N GLY A 485 -11.88 -23.94 -6.95
CA GLY A 485 -12.54 -25.25 -7.15
C GLY A 485 -12.80 -26.05 -5.87
N PHE A 486 -12.40 -25.57 -4.69
CA PHE A 486 -12.70 -26.25 -3.41
C PHE A 486 -14.17 -26.13 -2.96
N GLY A 487 -14.93 -25.22 -3.53
CA GLY A 487 -16.34 -25.02 -3.15
C GLY A 487 -16.54 -23.93 -2.09
N LYS A 488 -15.74 -22.85 -2.12
CA LYS A 488 -15.90 -21.70 -1.18
C LYS A 488 -17.35 -21.21 -1.05
N THR A 489 -18.10 -21.18 -2.16
CA THR A 489 -19.52 -20.78 -2.16
C THR A 489 -20.42 -21.78 -1.42
N VAL A 490 -20.14 -23.06 -1.52
CA VAL A 490 -20.89 -24.13 -0.80
C VAL A 490 -20.65 -24.01 0.71
N LEU A 491 -19.38 -23.83 1.11
CA LEU A 491 -19.01 -23.56 2.51
C LEU A 491 -19.73 -22.33 3.06
N ALA A 492 -19.73 -21.25 2.29
CA ALA A 492 -20.43 -20.03 2.69
C ALA A 492 -21.94 -20.24 2.84
N ALA A 493 -22.58 -21.01 1.96
CA ALA A 493 -24.01 -21.35 2.08
C ALA A 493 -24.27 -22.15 3.38
N ARG A 494 -23.39 -23.11 3.71
CA ARG A 494 -23.50 -23.83 4.99
C ARG A 494 -23.33 -22.91 6.19
N VAL A 495 -22.35 -22.00 6.19
CA VAL A 495 -22.15 -21.01 7.26
C VAL A 495 -23.37 -20.09 7.41
N ILE A 496 -24.02 -19.69 6.30
CA ILE A 496 -25.26 -18.89 6.35
C ILE A 496 -26.37 -19.68 7.07
N ALA A 497 -26.55 -20.93 6.68
CA ALA A 497 -27.59 -21.80 7.28
C ALA A 497 -27.34 -22.07 8.78
N GLU A 498 -26.09 -22.16 9.22
CA GLU A 498 -25.75 -22.34 10.64
C GLU A 498 -25.93 -21.07 11.48
N ARG A 499 -25.54 -19.91 10.94
CA ARG A 499 -25.66 -18.63 11.65
C ARG A 499 -27.06 -18.06 11.67
N LYS A 500 -27.93 -18.46 10.75
CA LYS A 500 -29.39 -18.15 10.69
C LYS A 500 -29.67 -16.64 10.81
N THR A 501 -28.87 -15.81 10.21
CA THR A 501 -29.03 -14.35 10.23
C THR A 501 -28.95 -13.73 8.84
N ASN A 502 -29.55 -12.57 8.65
CA ASN A 502 -29.52 -11.88 7.38
C ASN A 502 -28.09 -11.60 6.95
N THR A 503 -27.81 -11.82 5.67
CA THR A 503 -26.45 -11.89 5.13
C THR A 503 -26.26 -10.98 3.92
N LEU A 504 -25.18 -10.20 3.94
CA LEU A 504 -24.69 -9.45 2.80
C LEU A 504 -23.46 -10.12 2.21
N ILE A 505 -23.50 -10.47 0.92
CA ILE A 505 -22.36 -11.01 0.18
C ILE A 505 -21.79 -9.94 -0.75
N LEU A 506 -20.51 -9.63 -0.58
CA LEU A 506 -19.80 -8.65 -1.41
C LEU A 506 -19.00 -9.33 -2.51
N VAL A 507 -19.26 -8.92 -3.74
CA VAL A 507 -18.53 -9.38 -4.92
C VAL A 507 -18.05 -8.20 -5.76
N HIS A 508 -16.98 -8.39 -6.55
CA HIS A 508 -16.41 -7.32 -7.35
C HIS A 508 -16.80 -7.34 -8.83
N ARG A 509 -17.48 -8.41 -9.31
CA ARG A 509 -17.93 -8.58 -10.71
C ARG A 509 -19.36 -9.05 -10.79
N LYS A 510 -20.04 -8.62 -11.85
CA LYS A 510 -21.44 -9.00 -12.09
C LYS A 510 -21.61 -10.50 -12.35
N SER A 511 -20.67 -11.14 -13.06
CA SER A 511 -20.72 -12.60 -13.28
C SER A 511 -20.68 -13.39 -11.98
N LEU A 512 -19.88 -12.94 -11.00
CA LEU A 512 -19.86 -13.55 -9.69
C LEU A 512 -21.16 -13.34 -8.94
N LEU A 513 -21.78 -12.15 -9.06
CA LEU A 513 -23.07 -11.86 -8.45
C LEU A 513 -24.14 -12.84 -8.92
N ASP A 514 -24.24 -13.05 -10.25
CA ASP A 514 -25.22 -13.97 -10.82
C ASP A 514 -24.94 -15.43 -10.39
N GLN A 515 -23.68 -15.86 -10.42
CA GLN A 515 -23.26 -17.20 -9.91
C GLN A 515 -23.57 -17.41 -8.43
N TRP A 516 -23.33 -16.42 -7.58
CA TRP A 516 -23.63 -16.49 -6.16
C TRP A 516 -25.12 -16.69 -5.92
N ARG A 517 -25.97 -15.94 -6.62
CA ARG A 517 -27.42 -16.05 -6.49
C ARG A 517 -27.93 -17.46 -6.86
N GLU A 518 -27.50 -17.98 -8.01
CA GLU A 518 -27.88 -19.31 -8.48
C GLU A 518 -27.43 -20.41 -7.49
N ARG A 519 -26.21 -20.32 -7.01
CA ARG A 519 -25.67 -21.33 -6.09
C ARG A 519 -26.30 -21.24 -4.69
N LEU A 520 -26.54 -20.05 -4.17
CA LEU A 520 -27.25 -19.90 -2.91
C LEU A 520 -28.67 -20.45 -2.98
N ALA A 521 -29.39 -20.16 -4.08
CA ALA A 521 -30.71 -20.73 -4.29
C ALA A 521 -30.69 -22.27 -4.29
N LEU A 522 -29.69 -22.86 -4.97
CA LEU A 522 -29.52 -24.32 -5.03
C LEU A 522 -29.21 -24.92 -3.64
N PHE A 523 -28.25 -24.35 -2.91
CA PHE A 523 -27.75 -24.94 -1.65
C PHE A 523 -28.59 -24.61 -0.41
N LEU A 524 -29.43 -23.56 -0.49
CA LEU A 524 -30.32 -23.16 0.59
C LEU A 524 -31.79 -23.53 0.31
N GLY A 525 -32.07 -24.10 -0.84
CA GLY A 525 -33.43 -24.50 -1.21
C GLY A 525 -34.42 -23.34 -1.31
N ILE A 526 -33.96 -22.12 -1.62
CA ILE A 526 -34.81 -20.92 -1.72
C ILE A 526 -34.88 -20.42 -3.15
N PRO A 527 -35.99 -19.79 -3.56
CA PRO A 527 -36.11 -19.22 -4.90
C PRO A 527 -35.06 -18.14 -5.18
N VAL A 528 -34.48 -18.11 -6.39
CA VAL A 528 -33.52 -17.07 -6.82
C VAL A 528 -34.10 -15.66 -6.66
N SER A 529 -35.42 -15.52 -6.78
CA SER A 529 -36.14 -14.23 -6.62
C SER A 529 -36.09 -13.66 -5.20
N GLU A 530 -35.90 -14.50 -4.18
CA GLU A 530 -35.78 -14.08 -2.76
C GLU A 530 -34.38 -13.59 -2.42
N ILE A 531 -33.40 -13.92 -3.22
CA ILE A 531 -32.02 -13.43 -3.06
C ILE A 531 -31.91 -12.07 -3.73
N GLY A 532 -31.75 -11.04 -2.92
CA GLY A 532 -31.69 -9.66 -3.38
C GLY A 532 -30.42 -9.34 -4.16
N THR A 533 -30.48 -8.22 -4.89
CA THR A 533 -29.37 -7.76 -5.73
C THR A 533 -29.13 -6.27 -5.51
N LEU A 534 -27.92 -5.90 -5.11
CA LEU A 534 -27.50 -4.53 -4.95
C LEU A 534 -26.44 -4.19 -6.02
N SER A 535 -26.92 -3.88 -7.25
CA SER A 535 -26.05 -3.58 -8.39
C SER A 535 -26.60 -2.41 -9.23
N GLY A 536 -25.72 -1.44 -9.56
CA GLY A 536 -26.09 -0.28 -10.40
C GLY A 536 -27.12 0.65 -9.72
N GLU A 537 -28.04 1.22 -10.52
CA GLU A 537 -29.07 2.14 -10.04
C GLU A 537 -30.31 1.43 -9.47
N ARG A 538 -30.58 0.22 -9.94
CA ARG A 538 -31.71 -0.58 -9.48
C ARG A 538 -31.27 -1.51 -8.36
N LYS A 539 -31.58 -1.10 -7.13
CA LYS A 539 -31.39 -1.94 -5.94
C LYS A 539 -32.69 -2.67 -5.67
N LYS A 540 -32.63 -3.99 -5.71
CA LYS A 540 -33.72 -4.86 -5.29
C LYS A 540 -33.25 -5.66 -4.08
N PRO A 541 -33.32 -5.10 -2.86
CA PRO A 541 -32.97 -5.84 -1.66
C PRO A 541 -33.91 -7.04 -1.51
N GLY A 542 -33.35 -8.16 -1.09
CA GLY A 542 -34.10 -9.36 -0.69
C GLY A 542 -34.62 -9.23 0.75
N ALA A 543 -35.31 -10.27 1.21
CA ALA A 543 -35.81 -10.30 2.56
C ALA A 543 -34.68 -10.49 3.60
N ALA A 544 -33.67 -11.29 3.25
CA ALA A 544 -32.64 -11.66 4.21
C ALA A 544 -31.25 -11.86 3.60
N ILE A 545 -31.13 -12.25 2.34
CA ILE A 545 -29.84 -12.47 1.67
C ILE A 545 -29.70 -11.54 0.49
N ASP A 546 -28.64 -10.75 0.47
CA ASP A 546 -28.31 -9.83 -0.61
C ASP A 546 -26.92 -10.07 -1.16
N VAL A 547 -26.81 -10.11 -2.49
CA VAL A 547 -25.52 -10.12 -3.18
C VAL A 547 -25.28 -8.75 -3.81
N ALA A 548 -24.18 -8.12 -3.42
CA ALA A 548 -23.88 -6.75 -3.78
C ALA A 548 -22.61 -6.61 -4.61
N LEU A 549 -22.68 -5.81 -5.66
CA LEU A 549 -21.46 -5.27 -6.28
C LEU A 549 -20.92 -4.15 -5.39
N ILE A 550 -19.70 -4.30 -4.94
CA ILE A 550 -19.06 -3.35 -4.04
C ILE A 550 -19.10 -1.91 -4.57
N GLN A 551 -18.84 -1.73 -5.88
CA GLN A 551 -18.86 -0.40 -6.52
C GLN A 551 -20.25 0.26 -6.47
N SER A 552 -21.31 -0.51 -6.26
CA SER A 552 -22.69 0.00 -6.12
C SER A 552 -23.03 0.46 -4.70
N LEU A 553 -22.19 0.09 -3.72
CA LEU A 553 -22.37 0.44 -2.33
C LEU A 553 -21.62 1.71 -1.91
N CYS A 554 -20.66 2.16 -2.73
CA CYS A 554 -19.92 3.39 -2.49
C CYS A 554 -20.04 4.33 -3.68
N ARG A 555 -20.58 5.53 -3.46
CA ARG A 555 -20.70 6.60 -4.48
C ARG A 555 -20.05 7.88 -3.96
N LYS A 556 -19.14 8.46 -4.75
CA LYS A 556 -18.43 9.72 -4.41
C LYS A 556 -17.77 9.71 -3.02
N GLY A 557 -17.32 8.55 -2.56
CA GLY A 557 -16.69 8.38 -1.24
C GLY A 557 -17.66 8.14 -0.09
N GLU A 558 -18.97 8.16 -0.34
CA GLU A 558 -19.99 7.84 0.67
C GLU A 558 -20.45 6.39 0.52
N VAL A 559 -20.43 5.66 1.63
CA VAL A 559 -20.90 4.27 1.71
C VAL A 559 -22.39 4.27 2.04
N ASN A 560 -23.13 3.39 1.39
CA ASN A 560 -24.57 3.26 1.61
C ASN A 560 -24.86 2.61 2.97
N ASP A 561 -25.75 3.22 3.76
CA ASP A 561 -26.09 2.80 5.12
C ASP A 561 -26.63 1.37 5.23
N ILE A 562 -27.12 0.81 4.12
CA ILE A 562 -27.65 -0.56 4.08
C ILE A 562 -26.60 -1.59 4.57
N VAL A 563 -25.30 -1.29 4.42
CA VAL A 563 -24.22 -2.22 4.84
C VAL A 563 -24.16 -2.45 6.35
N ALA A 564 -24.77 -1.55 7.13
CA ALA A 564 -24.81 -1.64 8.59
C ALA A 564 -25.96 -2.53 9.12
N ASN A 565 -26.89 -2.97 8.26
CA ASN A 565 -28.14 -3.64 8.66
C ASN A 565 -28.09 -5.16 8.60
N TYR A 566 -26.94 -5.76 8.31
CA TYR A 566 -26.77 -7.22 8.23
C TYR A 566 -26.05 -7.75 9.45
N GLY A 567 -26.48 -8.92 9.92
CA GLY A 567 -25.78 -9.65 10.97
C GLY A 567 -24.56 -10.40 10.50
N GLN A 568 -24.53 -10.73 9.21
CA GLN A 568 -23.40 -11.41 8.58
C GLN A 568 -22.93 -10.71 7.31
N LEU A 569 -21.62 -10.57 7.17
CA LEU A 569 -20.94 -10.08 5.97
C LEU A 569 -20.03 -11.17 5.42
N ILE A 570 -20.21 -11.53 4.15
CA ILE A 570 -19.30 -12.43 3.43
C ILE A 570 -18.63 -11.66 2.32
N VAL A 571 -17.30 -11.70 2.26
CA VAL A 571 -16.50 -11.00 1.25
C VAL A 571 -15.81 -12.02 0.35
N ASP A 572 -16.33 -12.18 -0.85
CA ASP A 572 -15.73 -13.07 -1.84
C ASP A 572 -14.52 -12.42 -2.49
N GLU A 573 -13.47 -13.23 -2.69
CA GLU A 573 -12.16 -12.79 -3.17
C GLU A 573 -11.65 -11.58 -2.36
N CYS A 574 -11.65 -11.74 -1.03
CA CYS A 574 -11.34 -10.66 -0.08
C CYS A 574 -9.92 -10.05 -0.28
N HIS A 575 -9.07 -10.67 -1.09
CA HIS A 575 -7.79 -10.07 -1.49
C HIS A 575 -7.96 -8.76 -2.30
N HIS A 576 -9.16 -8.41 -2.72
CA HIS A 576 -9.47 -7.10 -3.31
C HIS A 576 -9.76 -5.99 -2.28
N ILE A 577 -9.97 -6.31 -0.99
CA ILE A 577 -10.28 -5.32 0.08
C ILE A 577 -9.28 -4.15 0.14
N PRO A 578 -7.96 -4.32 -0.04
CA PRO A 578 -7.03 -3.20 -0.02
C PRO A 578 -7.22 -2.14 -1.11
N ALA A 579 -8.18 -2.31 -2.02
CA ALA A 579 -8.63 -1.21 -2.87
C ALA A 579 -9.50 -0.25 -2.05
N PHE A 580 -9.24 1.05 -2.14
CA PHE A 580 -9.85 2.10 -1.31
C PHE A 580 -11.37 1.98 -1.12
N THR A 581 -12.12 1.80 -2.20
CA THR A 581 -13.59 1.66 -2.15
C THR A 581 -14.04 0.39 -1.41
N PHE A 582 -13.30 -0.70 -1.57
CA PHE A 582 -13.59 -1.98 -0.91
C PHE A 582 -13.39 -1.88 0.60
N GLU A 583 -12.28 -1.31 1.02
CA GLU A 583 -11.97 -1.10 2.42
C GLU A 583 -13.01 -0.22 3.09
N GLN A 584 -13.42 0.88 2.44
CA GLN A 584 -14.46 1.77 2.98
C GLN A 584 -15.78 1.03 3.25
N VAL A 585 -16.24 0.19 2.32
CA VAL A 585 -17.49 -0.56 2.48
C VAL A 585 -17.40 -1.57 3.64
N VAL A 586 -16.34 -2.37 3.69
CA VAL A 586 -16.15 -3.37 4.76
C VAL A 586 -16.01 -2.73 6.14
N ARG A 587 -15.34 -1.57 6.20
CA ARG A 587 -15.11 -0.79 7.41
C ARG A 587 -16.38 -0.20 8.02
N GLN A 588 -17.42 0.07 7.19
CA GLN A 588 -18.71 0.61 7.68
C GLN A 588 -19.72 -0.48 8.08
N ALA A 589 -19.47 -1.73 7.76
CA ALA A 589 -20.36 -2.83 8.12
C ALA A 589 -20.30 -3.11 9.63
N LYS A 590 -21.45 -3.12 10.32
CA LYS A 590 -21.58 -3.41 11.75
C LYS A 590 -21.85 -4.88 12.04
N ALA A 591 -21.85 -5.74 11.03
CA ALA A 591 -22.17 -7.14 11.14
C ALA A 591 -21.39 -7.84 12.25
N LYS A 592 -22.08 -8.66 13.06
CA LYS A 592 -21.43 -9.48 14.09
C LYS A 592 -20.48 -10.49 13.45
N PHE A 593 -20.93 -11.13 12.36
CA PHE A 593 -20.14 -12.15 11.67
C PHE A 593 -19.52 -11.60 10.39
N VAL A 594 -18.22 -11.80 10.24
CA VAL A 594 -17.48 -11.39 9.01
C VAL A 594 -16.63 -12.54 8.52
N LEU A 595 -16.85 -12.98 7.28
CA LEU A 595 -16.11 -14.06 6.64
C LEU A 595 -15.48 -13.58 5.33
N GLY A 596 -14.16 -13.50 5.30
CA GLY A 596 -13.40 -13.30 4.07
C GLY A 596 -13.11 -14.63 3.38
N LEU A 597 -13.38 -14.73 2.08
CA LEU A 597 -13.08 -15.91 1.26
C LEU A 597 -12.01 -15.55 0.23
N THR A 598 -10.95 -16.33 0.14
CA THR A 598 -9.93 -16.15 -0.91
C THR A 598 -9.16 -17.42 -1.20
N ALA A 599 -8.61 -17.52 -2.42
CA ALA A 599 -7.64 -18.56 -2.75
C ALA A 599 -6.20 -18.07 -2.49
N THR A 600 -5.97 -16.77 -2.52
CA THR A 600 -4.65 -16.14 -2.45
C THR A 600 -4.68 -14.99 -1.44
N PRO A 601 -4.39 -15.22 -0.16
CA PRO A 601 -4.43 -14.18 0.86
C PRO A 601 -3.32 -13.14 0.68
N ILE A 602 -2.20 -13.53 0.05
CA ILE A 602 -1.04 -12.67 -0.20
C ILE A 602 -1.23 -11.93 -1.52
N ARG A 603 -1.03 -10.61 -1.50
CA ARG A 603 -1.11 -9.74 -2.67
C ARG A 603 0.27 -9.40 -3.21
N LYS A 604 0.38 -9.22 -4.53
CA LYS A 604 1.61 -8.79 -5.20
C LYS A 604 2.10 -7.41 -4.74
N ASP A 605 1.17 -6.52 -4.37
CA ASP A 605 1.47 -5.18 -3.85
C ASP A 605 1.80 -5.17 -2.34
N GLY A 606 1.66 -6.31 -1.65
CA GLY A 606 1.97 -6.46 -0.23
C GLY A 606 0.96 -5.82 0.73
N HIS A 607 -0.18 -5.31 0.25
CA HIS A 607 -1.22 -4.69 1.08
C HIS A 607 -2.17 -5.70 1.76
N HIS A 608 -1.82 -6.98 1.75
CA HIS A 608 -2.62 -8.03 2.39
C HIS A 608 -2.87 -7.87 3.91
N PRO A 609 -2.05 -7.15 4.73
CA PRO A 609 -2.40 -6.94 6.12
C PRO A 609 -3.76 -6.26 6.31
N ILE A 610 -4.21 -5.42 5.35
CA ILE A 610 -5.53 -4.78 5.39
C ILE A 610 -6.66 -5.82 5.37
N ILE A 611 -6.49 -6.94 4.67
CA ILE A 611 -7.50 -8.02 4.62
C ILE A 611 -7.74 -8.57 6.03
N ILE A 612 -6.65 -8.87 6.74
CA ILE A 612 -6.70 -9.41 8.10
C ILE A 612 -7.25 -8.37 9.07
N MET A 613 -6.82 -7.12 8.94
CA MET A 613 -7.33 -6.03 9.77
C MET A 613 -8.84 -5.81 9.60
N GLN A 614 -9.40 -6.05 8.42
CA GLN A 614 -10.83 -5.82 8.15
C GLN A 614 -11.70 -7.07 8.39
N CYS A 615 -11.23 -8.25 8.01
CA CYS A 615 -12.01 -9.50 8.11
C CYS A 615 -11.67 -10.35 9.33
N GLY A 616 -10.57 -10.09 10.00
CA GLY A 616 -10.03 -10.97 11.06
C GLY A 616 -8.91 -11.88 10.57
N PRO A 617 -8.26 -12.61 11.48
CA PRO A 617 -7.17 -13.54 11.16
C PRO A 617 -7.58 -14.65 10.20
N VAL A 618 -6.58 -15.30 9.59
CA VAL A 618 -6.81 -16.54 8.82
C VAL A 618 -7.16 -17.66 9.81
N ARG A 619 -8.43 -18.06 9.84
CA ARG A 619 -8.92 -19.14 10.73
C ARG A 619 -8.72 -20.52 10.12
N VAL A 620 -8.85 -20.61 8.80
CA VAL A 620 -8.68 -21.86 8.06
C VAL A 620 -7.80 -21.63 6.85
N ARG A 621 -6.79 -22.47 6.70
CA ARG A 621 -5.94 -22.55 5.52
C ARG A 621 -5.87 -23.97 5.00
N LEU A 622 -6.38 -24.18 3.79
CA LEU A 622 -6.34 -25.47 3.10
C LEU A 622 -5.22 -25.43 2.06
N HIS A 623 -4.31 -26.38 2.17
CA HIS A 623 -3.20 -26.48 1.25
C HIS A 623 -3.61 -27.25 -0.01
N PRO A 624 -3.28 -26.77 -1.22
CA PRO A 624 -3.60 -27.46 -2.46
C PRO A 624 -3.00 -28.89 -2.53
N GLN A 625 -1.84 -29.11 -1.90
CA GLN A 625 -1.18 -30.43 -1.86
C GLN A 625 -2.00 -31.48 -1.13
N ASP A 626 -2.56 -31.13 0.04
CA ASP A 626 -3.36 -32.05 0.85
C ASP A 626 -4.63 -32.47 0.09
N LEU A 627 -5.19 -31.54 -0.69
CA LEU A 627 -6.36 -31.80 -1.52
C LEU A 627 -6.02 -32.59 -2.80
N ALA A 628 -4.83 -32.37 -3.36
CA ALA A 628 -4.38 -33.12 -4.53
C ALA A 628 -4.11 -34.58 -4.18
N ALA A 629 -3.53 -34.84 -3.00
CA ALA A 629 -3.27 -36.22 -2.52
C ALA A 629 -4.55 -37.06 -2.32
N GLN A 630 -5.70 -36.42 -2.12
CA GLN A 630 -6.98 -37.07 -1.91
C GLN A 630 -7.81 -37.24 -3.18
N ARG A 631 -7.39 -36.66 -4.29
CA ARG A 631 -8.07 -36.76 -5.58
C ARG A 631 -7.44 -37.83 -6.44
N GLU A 632 -8.24 -38.62 -7.12
CA GLU A 632 -7.82 -39.63 -8.11
C GLU A 632 -7.32 -38.99 -9.42
N ILE A 633 -7.23 -37.64 -9.48
CA ILE A 633 -6.80 -36.90 -10.68
C ILE A 633 -5.29 -36.63 -10.60
N ARG A 634 -4.55 -37.13 -11.56
CA ARG A 634 -3.10 -36.86 -11.70
C ARG A 634 -2.84 -35.43 -12.17
N HIS A 635 -1.88 -34.75 -11.54
CA HIS A 635 -1.51 -33.38 -11.88
C HIS A 635 -0.09 -33.33 -12.43
N THR A 636 0.04 -33.03 -13.73
CA THR A 636 1.31 -33.13 -14.44
C THR A 636 1.73 -31.78 -15.05
N VAL A 637 3.02 -31.45 -14.95
CA VAL A 637 3.65 -30.33 -15.70
C VAL A 637 4.51 -30.91 -16.82
N ILE A 638 4.25 -30.44 -18.02
CA ILE A 638 5.01 -30.78 -19.23
C ILE A 638 5.86 -29.56 -19.58
N LEU A 639 7.18 -29.67 -19.39
CA LEU A 639 8.12 -28.61 -19.73
C LEU A 639 8.44 -28.66 -21.22
N ARG A 640 8.38 -27.50 -21.89
CA ARG A 640 8.65 -27.35 -23.32
C ARG A 640 9.75 -26.31 -23.51
N ASP A 641 10.99 -26.76 -23.68
CA ASP A 641 12.10 -25.86 -23.96
C ASP A 641 11.94 -25.17 -25.31
N THR A 642 12.17 -23.86 -25.34
CA THR A 642 12.12 -23.05 -26.55
C THR A 642 13.50 -22.56 -26.94
N GLN A 643 13.70 -22.28 -28.21
CA GLN A 643 14.94 -21.71 -28.76
C GLN A 643 14.90 -20.17 -28.82
N PHE A 644 13.92 -19.54 -28.16
CA PHE A 644 13.74 -18.10 -28.21
C PHE A 644 14.95 -17.37 -27.63
N VAL A 645 15.46 -16.39 -28.37
CA VAL A 645 16.51 -15.45 -27.96
C VAL A 645 16.11 -14.02 -28.28
N MET A 646 16.53 -13.10 -27.44
CA MET A 646 16.36 -11.68 -27.71
C MET A 646 17.42 -11.18 -28.69
N SER A 647 17.05 -10.24 -29.55
CA SER A 647 18.01 -9.60 -30.47
C SER A 647 19.13 -8.90 -29.69
N PRO A 648 20.39 -8.94 -30.19
CA PRO A 648 21.51 -8.24 -29.55
C PRO A 648 21.23 -6.75 -29.35
N GLY A 649 21.61 -6.19 -28.19
CA GLY A 649 21.43 -4.76 -27.87
C GLY A 649 20.10 -4.40 -27.20
N THR A 650 19.29 -5.37 -26.81
CA THR A 650 18.02 -5.15 -26.09
C THR A 650 18.14 -5.26 -24.56
N ASP A 651 19.35 -5.40 -24.04
CA ASP A 651 19.60 -5.44 -22.60
C ASP A 651 19.16 -4.14 -21.93
N GLY A 652 18.28 -4.27 -20.93
CA GLY A 652 17.74 -3.12 -20.20
C GLY A 652 16.43 -2.54 -20.76
N GLN A 653 15.89 -3.10 -21.84
CA GLN A 653 14.57 -2.69 -22.33
C GLN A 653 13.44 -3.12 -21.35
N PRO A 654 12.31 -2.39 -21.36
CA PRO A 654 11.14 -2.78 -20.57
C PRO A 654 10.67 -4.20 -20.91
N ILE A 655 10.22 -4.95 -19.92
CA ILE A 655 9.72 -6.35 -20.08
C ILE A 655 8.63 -6.46 -21.16
N GLN A 656 7.94 -5.36 -21.46
CA GLN A 656 6.93 -5.29 -22.51
C GLN A 656 7.51 -5.54 -23.92
N ALA A 657 8.75 -5.12 -24.17
CA ALA A 657 9.44 -5.40 -25.44
C ALA A 657 9.73 -6.90 -25.58
N THR A 658 10.19 -7.53 -24.49
CA THR A 658 10.38 -8.98 -24.43
C THR A 658 9.08 -9.75 -24.73
N TYR A 659 7.97 -9.33 -24.16
CA TYR A 659 6.67 -9.95 -24.40
C TYR A 659 6.17 -9.72 -25.83
N SER A 660 6.51 -8.58 -26.47
CA SER A 660 6.18 -8.36 -27.89
C SER A 660 6.99 -9.31 -28.78
N ALA A 661 8.29 -9.48 -28.50
CA ALA A 661 9.14 -10.37 -29.26
C ALA A 661 8.69 -11.85 -29.10
N LEU A 662 8.38 -12.29 -27.87
CA LEU A 662 7.84 -13.65 -27.62
C LEU A 662 6.55 -13.92 -28.40
N ALA A 663 5.62 -12.97 -28.41
CA ALA A 663 4.35 -13.12 -29.12
C ALA A 663 4.53 -13.21 -30.65
N GLY A 664 5.59 -12.59 -31.16
CA GLY A 664 5.91 -12.60 -32.60
C GLY A 664 6.85 -13.73 -33.05
N ASP A 665 7.39 -14.55 -32.15
CA ASP A 665 8.33 -15.59 -32.52
C ASP A 665 7.67 -16.77 -33.26
N PRO A 666 8.00 -17.02 -34.54
CA PRO A 666 7.32 -18.05 -35.34
C PRO A 666 7.60 -19.47 -34.87
N ALA A 667 8.82 -19.75 -34.41
CA ALA A 667 9.23 -21.10 -34.02
C ALA A 667 8.53 -21.49 -32.71
N ARG A 668 8.49 -20.57 -31.74
CA ARG A 668 7.79 -20.74 -30.49
C ARG A 668 6.27 -20.88 -30.68
N ASN A 669 5.68 -20.05 -31.54
CA ASN A 669 4.26 -20.12 -31.84
C ASN A 669 3.90 -21.43 -32.53
N LYS A 670 4.73 -21.90 -33.45
CA LYS A 670 4.56 -23.21 -34.09
C LYS A 670 4.57 -24.34 -33.04
N GLN A 671 5.52 -24.35 -32.12
CA GLN A 671 5.59 -25.32 -31.04
C GLN A 671 4.32 -25.33 -30.19
N ILE A 672 3.81 -24.13 -29.80
CA ILE A 672 2.55 -24.01 -29.06
C ILE A 672 1.36 -24.59 -29.85
N LEU A 673 1.28 -24.26 -31.14
CA LEU A 673 0.20 -24.73 -31.99
C LEU A 673 0.20 -26.25 -32.18
N ASP A 674 1.40 -26.82 -32.37
CA ASP A 674 1.56 -28.26 -32.54
C ASP A 674 1.19 -29.01 -31.24
N ASP A 675 1.65 -28.54 -30.08
CA ASP A 675 1.30 -29.12 -28.78
C ASP A 675 -0.24 -29.04 -28.51
N VAL A 676 -0.89 -27.92 -28.85
CA VAL A 676 -2.34 -27.78 -28.68
C VAL A 676 -3.10 -28.74 -29.64
N ARG A 677 -2.66 -28.89 -30.88
CA ARG A 677 -3.26 -29.84 -31.83
C ARG A 677 -3.13 -31.27 -31.33
N ASP A 678 -1.98 -31.62 -30.78
CA ASP A 678 -1.75 -32.96 -30.27
C ASP A 678 -2.61 -33.25 -29.02
N ALA A 679 -2.77 -32.28 -28.13
CA ALA A 679 -3.65 -32.39 -26.97
C ALA A 679 -5.12 -32.62 -27.42
N VAL A 680 -5.60 -31.89 -28.42
CA VAL A 680 -6.93 -32.07 -28.97
C VAL A 680 -7.10 -33.45 -29.60
N LYS A 681 -6.11 -33.94 -30.35
CA LYS A 681 -6.14 -35.31 -30.95
C LYS A 681 -6.22 -36.40 -29.86
N HIS A 682 -5.63 -36.15 -28.71
CA HIS A 682 -5.70 -37.06 -27.54
C HIS A 682 -6.97 -36.88 -26.70
N GLY A 683 -7.94 -36.10 -27.18
CA GLY A 683 -9.25 -35.91 -26.53
C GLY A 683 -9.25 -34.94 -25.38
N GLN A 684 -8.16 -34.18 -25.17
CA GLN A 684 -8.08 -33.16 -24.15
C GLN A 684 -8.90 -31.89 -24.53
N SER A 685 -9.29 -31.13 -23.51
CA SER A 685 -9.98 -29.85 -23.63
C SER A 685 -9.04 -28.69 -23.26
N PRO A 686 -8.23 -28.16 -24.23
CA PRO A 686 -7.21 -27.17 -23.97
C PRO A 686 -7.74 -25.78 -23.61
N LEU A 687 -7.06 -25.14 -22.66
CA LEU A 687 -7.12 -23.72 -22.37
C LEU A 687 -5.76 -23.09 -22.70
N VAL A 688 -5.71 -22.21 -23.70
CA VAL A 688 -4.49 -21.49 -24.08
C VAL A 688 -4.54 -20.07 -23.52
N LEU A 689 -3.56 -19.70 -22.68
CA LEU A 689 -3.48 -18.40 -22.06
C LEU A 689 -2.36 -17.53 -22.62
N THR A 690 -2.71 -16.31 -22.99
CA THR A 690 -1.77 -15.26 -23.38
C THR A 690 -2.17 -13.93 -22.74
N GLU A 691 -1.23 -12.99 -22.62
CA GLU A 691 -1.50 -11.64 -22.11
C GLU A 691 -1.76 -10.61 -23.21
N ARG A 692 -1.61 -11.00 -24.50
CA ARG A 692 -1.69 -10.09 -25.64
C ARG A 692 -2.78 -10.50 -26.63
N LYS A 693 -3.58 -9.49 -27.01
CA LYS A 693 -4.69 -9.72 -27.95
C LYS A 693 -4.22 -10.13 -29.33
N GLU A 694 -3.15 -9.48 -29.84
CA GLU A 694 -2.58 -9.82 -31.15
C GLU A 694 -2.09 -11.28 -31.20
N HIS A 695 -1.42 -11.73 -30.15
CA HIS A 695 -0.98 -13.11 -30.00
C HIS A 695 -2.16 -14.09 -29.92
N LEU A 696 -3.21 -13.70 -29.18
CA LEU A 696 -4.46 -14.48 -29.07
C LEU A 696 -5.08 -14.72 -30.44
N GLU A 697 -5.23 -13.64 -31.24
CA GLU A 697 -5.84 -13.70 -32.60
C GLU A 697 -4.97 -14.48 -33.58
N LEU A 698 -3.63 -14.36 -33.50
CA LEU A 698 -2.69 -15.13 -34.30
C LEU A 698 -2.89 -16.63 -34.06
N LEU A 699 -2.80 -17.07 -32.82
CA LEU A 699 -2.97 -18.49 -32.46
C LEU A 699 -4.38 -19.00 -32.84
N ALA A 700 -5.41 -18.20 -32.59
CA ALA A 700 -6.78 -18.57 -32.95
C ALA A 700 -6.97 -18.76 -34.46
N THR A 701 -6.37 -17.89 -35.27
CA THR A 701 -6.46 -17.96 -36.75
C THR A 701 -5.81 -19.25 -37.27
N GLU A 702 -4.66 -19.62 -36.72
CA GLU A 702 -3.96 -20.85 -37.11
C GLU A 702 -4.69 -22.11 -36.64
N LEU A 703 -5.24 -22.13 -35.42
CA LEU A 703 -5.97 -23.31 -34.90
C LEU A 703 -7.32 -23.52 -35.62
N ARG A 704 -7.99 -22.46 -36.08
CA ARG A 704 -9.26 -22.59 -36.85
C ARG A 704 -9.11 -23.30 -38.19
N LYS A 705 -7.87 -23.46 -38.71
CA LYS A 705 -7.64 -24.21 -39.92
C LYS A 705 -7.90 -25.71 -39.72
N ASP A 706 -7.68 -26.22 -38.53
CA ASP A 706 -7.68 -27.67 -38.24
C ASP A 706 -8.71 -28.06 -37.17
N ILE A 707 -9.14 -27.11 -36.31
CA ILE A 707 -10.05 -27.37 -35.19
C ILE A 707 -11.35 -26.59 -35.38
N PRO A 708 -12.51 -27.27 -35.44
CA PRO A 708 -13.79 -26.61 -35.76
C PRO A 708 -14.27 -25.66 -34.64
N ASN A 709 -14.05 -26.02 -33.36
CA ASN A 709 -14.57 -25.25 -32.23
C ASN A 709 -13.44 -24.49 -31.50
N VAL A 710 -13.03 -23.37 -32.07
CA VAL A 710 -12.07 -22.45 -31.45
C VAL A 710 -12.79 -21.26 -30.84
N VAL A 711 -12.83 -21.20 -29.50
CA VAL A 711 -13.49 -20.15 -28.74
C VAL A 711 -12.46 -19.12 -28.24
N VAL A 712 -12.71 -17.84 -28.52
CA VAL A 712 -11.79 -16.74 -28.16
C VAL A 712 -12.41 -15.81 -27.11
N MET A 713 -11.69 -15.57 -26.01
CA MET A 713 -12.18 -14.78 -24.89
C MET A 713 -11.17 -13.73 -24.45
N HIS A 714 -11.58 -12.46 -24.39
CA HIS A 714 -10.71 -11.39 -23.90
C HIS A 714 -11.49 -10.23 -23.25
N GLY A 715 -10.82 -9.44 -22.41
CA GLY A 715 -11.43 -8.37 -21.63
C GLY A 715 -12.04 -7.21 -22.45
N GLY A 716 -11.62 -7.03 -23.71
CA GLY A 716 -12.13 -5.99 -24.62
C GLY A 716 -13.44 -6.33 -25.34
N MET A 717 -14.04 -7.51 -25.11
CA MET A 717 -15.30 -7.91 -25.74
C MET A 717 -16.48 -7.08 -25.22
N GLY A 718 -17.30 -6.59 -26.17
CA GLY A 718 -18.57 -5.94 -25.85
C GLY A 718 -19.64 -6.94 -25.39
N LYS A 719 -20.77 -6.43 -24.85
CA LYS A 719 -21.85 -7.26 -24.31
C LYS A 719 -22.41 -8.27 -25.33
N LYS A 720 -22.59 -7.86 -26.59
CA LYS A 720 -23.07 -8.74 -27.69
C LYS A 720 -22.07 -9.87 -27.98
N GLN A 721 -20.77 -9.56 -28.00
CA GLN A 721 -19.72 -10.55 -28.25
C GLN A 721 -19.63 -11.57 -27.12
N ARG A 722 -19.76 -11.15 -25.86
CA ARG A 722 -19.80 -12.07 -24.71
C ARG A 722 -20.96 -13.02 -24.77
N ALA A 723 -22.16 -12.52 -25.08
CA ALA A 723 -23.35 -13.36 -25.24
C ALA A 723 -23.19 -14.36 -26.42
N ALA A 724 -22.56 -13.94 -27.53
CA ALA A 724 -22.27 -14.84 -28.64
C ALA A 724 -21.29 -15.97 -28.24
N VAL A 725 -20.26 -15.64 -27.47
CA VAL A 725 -19.30 -16.64 -26.94
C VAL A 725 -19.96 -17.59 -25.95
N GLU A 726 -20.81 -17.09 -25.05
CA GLU A 726 -21.59 -17.92 -24.11
C GLU A 726 -22.52 -18.89 -24.88
N ASN A 727 -23.21 -18.41 -25.89
CA ASN A 727 -24.05 -19.25 -26.76
C ASN A 727 -23.21 -20.29 -27.51
N GLN A 728 -22.05 -19.89 -28.06
CA GLN A 728 -21.13 -20.83 -28.72
C GLN A 728 -20.68 -21.92 -27.74
N MET A 729 -20.29 -21.56 -26.52
CA MET A 729 -19.86 -22.50 -25.50
C MET A 729 -20.98 -23.50 -25.16
N THR A 730 -22.20 -23.03 -25.07
CA THR A 730 -23.39 -23.86 -24.75
C THR A 730 -23.80 -24.77 -25.89
N SER A 731 -23.58 -24.35 -27.17
CA SER A 731 -23.96 -25.14 -28.36
C SER A 731 -22.97 -26.27 -28.65
N ILE A 732 -21.73 -26.23 -28.13
CA ILE A 732 -20.72 -27.28 -28.38
C ILE A 732 -21.05 -28.49 -27.52
N SER A 733 -21.30 -29.62 -28.16
CA SER A 733 -21.59 -30.90 -27.47
C SER A 733 -20.45 -31.32 -26.55
N PRO A 734 -20.73 -31.97 -25.41
CA PRO A 734 -19.71 -32.53 -24.56
C PRO A 734 -18.70 -33.46 -25.26
N SER A 735 -19.10 -34.14 -26.32
CA SER A 735 -18.25 -35.06 -27.09
C SER A 735 -17.44 -34.36 -28.19
N GLU A 736 -17.73 -33.11 -28.52
CA GLU A 736 -17.02 -32.40 -29.55
C GLU A 736 -15.70 -31.81 -29.08
N GLN A 737 -14.70 -31.87 -29.97
CA GLN A 737 -13.40 -31.24 -29.78
C GLN A 737 -13.54 -29.72 -29.74
N ARG A 738 -12.85 -29.08 -28.79
CA ARG A 738 -12.81 -27.63 -28.71
C ARG A 738 -11.50 -27.14 -28.10
N VAL A 739 -11.14 -25.90 -28.40
CA VAL A 739 -10.04 -25.18 -27.80
C VAL A 739 -10.54 -23.82 -27.33
N ILE A 740 -10.18 -23.44 -26.10
CA ILE A 740 -10.45 -22.11 -25.55
C ILE A 740 -9.15 -21.31 -25.53
N LEU A 741 -9.13 -20.18 -26.23
CA LEU A 741 -8.03 -19.22 -26.12
C LEU A 741 -8.51 -18.01 -25.34
N ALA A 742 -7.73 -17.57 -24.36
CA ALA A 742 -8.15 -16.45 -23.55
C ALA A 742 -6.99 -15.57 -23.07
N THR A 743 -7.32 -14.28 -22.77
CA THR A 743 -6.40 -13.46 -22.02
C THR A 743 -6.50 -13.79 -20.53
N GLY A 744 -5.35 -13.85 -19.85
CA GLY A 744 -5.27 -14.27 -18.46
C GLY A 744 -6.23 -13.50 -17.53
N ARG A 745 -6.37 -12.18 -17.73
CA ARG A 745 -7.31 -11.35 -16.93
C ARG A 745 -8.78 -11.75 -17.10
N TYR A 746 -9.17 -12.35 -18.23
CA TYR A 746 -10.54 -12.77 -18.44
C TYR A 746 -10.85 -14.08 -17.70
N ILE A 747 -9.92 -15.03 -17.75
CA ILE A 747 -10.06 -16.36 -17.13
C ILE A 747 -9.83 -16.32 -15.61
N GLY A 748 -9.03 -15.41 -15.11
CA GLY A 748 -8.57 -15.39 -13.71
C GLY A 748 -9.70 -15.43 -12.69
N GLU A 749 -10.86 -14.79 -12.98
CA GLU A 749 -11.97 -14.71 -12.04
C GLU A 749 -13.32 -14.85 -12.76
N GLY A 750 -14.18 -15.71 -12.24
CA GLY A 750 -15.56 -15.87 -12.70
C GLY A 750 -15.77 -16.79 -13.93
N PHE A 751 -14.73 -17.29 -14.58
CA PHE A 751 -14.85 -18.30 -15.63
C PHE A 751 -14.93 -19.71 -15.01
N ASP A 752 -15.84 -20.52 -15.51
CA ASP A 752 -16.12 -21.85 -14.97
C ASP A 752 -16.40 -22.84 -16.09
N ASP A 753 -15.53 -23.84 -16.25
CA ASP A 753 -15.72 -24.93 -17.19
C ASP A 753 -15.05 -26.20 -16.65
N ALA A 754 -15.85 -27.20 -16.29
CA ALA A 754 -15.36 -28.45 -15.67
C ALA A 754 -14.62 -29.37 -16.67
N ARG A 755 -14.84 -29.21 -17.97
CA ARG A 755 -14.21 -30.03 -19.02
C ARG A 755 -12.71 -29.75 -19.21
N LEU A 756 -12.22 -28.58 -18.76
CA LEU A 756 -10.82 -28.19 -18.97
C LEU A 756 -9.86 -29.15 -18.24
N ASP A 757 -8.95 -29.75 -18.97
CA ASP A 757 -7.95 -30.69 -18.45
C ASP A 757 -6.51 -30.39 -18.89
N ALA A 758 -6.31 -29.51 -19.89
CA ALA A 758 -4.99 -29.06 -20.33
C ALA A 758 -4.87 -27.52 -20.32
N LEU A 759 -3.77 -27.00 -19.77
CA LEU A 759 -3.46 -25.58 -19.73
C LEU A 759 -2.16 -25.28 -20.47
N PHE A 760 -2.21 -24.39 -21.45
CA PHE A 760 -1.06 -23.93 -22.21
C PHE A 760 -0.69 -22.50 -21.82
N LEU A 761 0.45 -22.31 -21.16
CA LEU A 761 0.95 -20.98 -20.79
C LEU A 761 1.71 -20.35 -21.95
N ALA A 762 0.99 -19.89 -22.97
CA ALA A 762 1.60 -19.30 -24.15
C ALA A 762 2.41 -18.02 -23.87
N MET A 763 2.19 -17.37 -22.72
CA MET A 763 3.01 -16.26 -22.23
C MET A 763 3.45 -16.52 -20.78
N PRO A 764 4.70 -16.16 -20.42
CA PRO A 764 5.23 -16.42 -19.10
C PRO A 764 4.56 -15.57 -18.01
N ILE A 765 4.24 -16.19 -16.89
CA ILE A 765 3.74 -15.55 -15.67
C ILE A 765 4.76 -15.69 -14.54
N SER A 766 4.85 -14.72 -13.65
CA SER A 766 5.82 -14.72 -12.55
C SER A 766 5.18 -14.81 -11.16
N TRP A 767 3.86 -14.51 -11.06
CA TRP A 767 3.17 -14.44 -9.78
C TRP A 767 2.49 -15.77 -9.41
N ARG A 768 2.86 -16.35 -8.25
CA ARG A 768 2.32 -17.63 -7.76
C ARG A 768 0.78 -17.61 -7.66
N GLY A 769 0.21 -16.52 -7.18
CA GLY A 769 -1.26 -16.37 -7.05
C GLY A 769 -1.98 -16.44 -8.40
N THR A 770 -1.43 -15.81 -9.46
CA THR A 770 -1.99 -15.89 -10.81
C THR A 770 -1.90 -17.32 -11.36
N LEU A 771 -0.75 -17.99 -11.16
CA LEU A 771 -0.59 -19.38 -11.55
C LEU A 771 -1.64 -20.27 -10.85
N GLN A 772 -1.80 -20.10 -9.54
CA GLN A 772 -2.77 -20.86 -8.75
C GLN A 772 -4.22 -20.62 -9.19
N GLN A 773 -4.56 -19.41 -9.59
CA GLN A 773 -5.89 -19.09 -10.14
C GLN A 773 -6.13 -19.78 -11.49
N TYR A 774 -5.13 -19.78 -12.40
CA TYR A 774 -5.27 -20.38 -13.72
C TYR A 774 -5.33 -21.90 -13.64
N VAL A 775 -4.39 -22.49 -12.96
CA VAL A 775 -4.29 -23.93 -12.75
C VAL A 775 -5.52 -24.47 -11.99
N GLY A 776 -6.01 -23.72 -11.01
CA GLY A 776 -7.21 -24.07 -10.25
C GLY A 776 -8.50 -24.19 -11.07
N ARG A 777 -8.53 -23.63 -12.33
CA ARG A 777 -9.67 -23.85 -13.23
C ARG A 777 -9.75 -25.27 -13.77
N LEU A 778 -8.61 -25.96 -13.82
CA LEU A 778 -8.56 -27.34 -14.26
C LEU A 778 -8.96 -28.36 -13.16
N HIS A 779 -8.93 -27.94 -11.88
CA HIS A 779 -9.16 -28.86 -10.76
C HIS A 779 -10.63 -29.24 -10.52
N ARG A 780 -11.55 -28.85 -11.40
CA ARG A 780 -12.95 -29.26 -11.29
C ARG A 780 -13.14 -30.70 -11.75
N THR A 781 -13.91 -31.40 -10.98
CA THR A 781 -14.27 -32.78 -11.34
C THR A 781 -15.21 -32.81 -12.53
N HIS A 782 -14.93 -33.70 -13.46
CA HIS A 782 -15.77 -33.99 -14.63
C HIS A 782 -15.69 -35.49 -14.92
N THR A 783 -16.77 -36.07 -15.37
CA THR A 783 -16.82 -37.50 -15.74
C THR A 783 -15.78 -37.82 -16.81
N GLY A 784 -14.91 -38.78 -16.56
CA GLY A 784 -13.84 -39.19 -17.49
C GLY A 784 -12.55 -38.37 -17.38
N LYS A 785 -12.42 -37.44 -16.44
CA LYS A 785 -11.21 -36.66 -16.22
C LYS A 785 -10.28 -37.36 -15.21
N HIS A 786 -9.19 -37.94 -15.71
CA HIS A 786 -8.21 -38.67 -14.90
C HIS A 786 -6.89 -37.93 -14.72
N GLU A 787 -6.60 -36.97 -15.62
CA GLU A 787 -5.36 -36.20 -15.60
C GLU A 787 -5.61 -34.74 -15.90
N VAL A 788 -4.77 -33.87 -15.33
CA VAL A 788 -4.70 -32.44 -15.61
C VAL A 788 -3.27 -32.11 -15.97
N SER A 789 -3.06 -31.56 -17.16
CA SER A 789 -1.73 -31.25 -17.69
C SER A 789 -1.52 -29.74 -17.85
N VAL A 790 -0.33 -29.27 -17.48
CA VAL A 790 0.10 -27.87 -17.69
C VAL A 790 1.32 -27.86 -18.61
N TYR A 791 1.18 -27.27 -19.77
CA TYR A 791 2.29 -27.05 -20.69
C TYR A 791 2.95 -25.71 -20.40
N ASP A 792 4.21 -25.75 -19.94
CA ASP A 792 4.99 -24.57 -19.59
C ASP A 792 6.17 -24.41 -20.55
N TYR A 793 6.15 -23.31 -21.33
CA TYR A 793 7.19 -22.99 -22.31
C TYR A 793 8.35 -22.28 -21.64
N VAL A 794 9.52 -22.92 -21.63
CA VAL A 794 10.73 -22.50 -20.92
C VAL A 794 11.63 -21.73 -21.86
N ASP A 795 11.66 -20.42 -21.72
CA ASP A 795 12.48 -19.50 -22.50
C ASP A 795 13.81 -19.23 -21.74
N ALA A 796 14.67 -20.26 -21.60
CA ALA A 796 15.85 -20.26 -20.74
C ALA A 796 16.95 -19.27 -21.19
N ASN A 797 17.03 -18.98 -22.49
CA ASN A 797 18.05 -18.08 -23.07
C ASN A 797 17.87 -16.61 -22.66
N VAL A 798 16.73 -16.25 -22.06
CA VAL A 798 16.45 -14.89 -21.58
C VAL A 798 16.46 -14.88 -20.04
N PRO A 799 17.47 -14.27 -19.36
CA PRO A 799 17.64 -14.35 -17.90
C PRO A 799 16.41 -13.92 -17.08
N ALA A 800 15.65 -12.93 -17.57
CA ALA A 800 14.43 -12.49 -16.92
C ALA A 800 13.34 -13.58 -16.94
N LEU A 801 13.19 -14.28 -18.05
CA LEU A 801 12.20 -15.34 -18.25
C LEU A 801 12.59 -16.61 -17.50
N ALA A 802 13.89 -16.94 -17.45
CA ALA A 802 14.42 -18.03 -16.65
C ALA A 802 14.12 -17.84 -15.15
N ARG A 803 14.29 -16.63 -14.62
CA ARG A 803 13.89 -16.32 -13.23
C ARG A 803 12.38 -16.46 -13.00
N MET A 804 11.56 -16.08 -13.98
CA MET A 804 10.10 -16.27 -13.89
C MET A 804 9.74 -17.77 -13.90
N PHE A 805 10.41 -18.57 -14.70
CA PHE A 805 10.26 -20.02 -14.72
C PHE A 805 10.60 -20.64 -13.37
N THR A 806 11.74 -20.30 -12.76
CA THR A 806 12.12 -20.78 -11.42
C THR A 806 11.02 -20.51 -10.37
N LYS A 807 10.36 -19.33 -10.44
CA LYS A 807 9.22 -19.01 -9.57
C LYS A 807 7.99 -19.88 -9.85
N ARG A 808 7.70 -20.18 -11.13
CA ARG A 808 6.58 -21.07 -11.49
C ARG A 808 6.82 -22.49 -10.98
N MET A 809 8.05 -22.99 -11.08
CA MET A 809 8.43 -24.33 -10.59
C MET A 809 8.14 -24.50 -9.10
N LYS A 810 8.50 -23.50 -8.27
CA LYS A 810 8.12 -23.47 -6.85
C LYS A 810 6.58 -23.50 -6.67
N GLY A 811 5.86 -22.78 -7.53
CA GLY A 811 4.40 -22.75 -7.53
C GLY A 811 3.77 -24.12 -7.86
N TYR A 812 4.26 -24.82 -8.88
CA TYR A 812 3.79 -26.14 -9.27
C TYR A 812 3.99 -27.17 -8.15
N ARG A 813 5.19 -27.22 -7.59
CA ARG A 813 5.49 -28.11 -6.44
C ARG A 813 4.56 -27.85 -5.26
N ALA A 814 4.31 -26.57 -4.92
CA ALA A 814 3.42 -26.19 -3.84
C ALA A 814 1.93 -26.50 -4.11
N MET A 815 1.55 -26.84 -5.34
CA MET A 815 0.21 -27.28 -5.73
C MET A 815 0.11 -28.80 -5.94
N GLY A 816 1.21 -29.55 -5.71
CA GLY A 816 1.22 -31.01 -5.87
C GLY A 816 1.32 -31.48 -7.33
N TYR A 817 1.89 -30.65 -8.24
CA TYR A 817 2.13 -31.04 -9.61
C TYR A 817 3.47 -31.77 -9.74
N GLU A 818 3.47 -32.87 -10.50
CA GLU A 818 4.64 -33.68 -10.84
C GLU A 818 5.18 -33.31 -12.23
N LEU A 819 6.49 -33.48 -12.46
CA LEU A 819 7.07 -33.32 -13.79
C LEU A 819 6.77 -34.55 -14.64
N ALA A 820 6.34 -34.36 -15.87
CA ALA A 820 6.21 -35.45 -16.82
C ALA A 820 7.59 -36.10 -17.05
N GLY A 821 7.72 -37.40 -16.83
CA GLY A 821 8.98 -38.16 -17.01
C GLY A 821 9.72 -38.55 -15.72
N SER A 822 9.28 -38.08 -14.54
CA SER A 822 9.99 -38.37 -13.27
C SER A 822 9.73 -39.78 -12.70
N HIS A 823 8.91 -40.59 -13.34
CA HIS A 823 8.54 -41.93 -12.83
C HIS A 823 9.47 -43.08 -13.24
N THR A 824 10.52 -42.82 -14.05
CA THR A 824 11.42 -43.91 -14.52
C THR A 824 12.55 -44.28 -13.56
N GLU A 825 12.85 -43.47 -12.54
CA GLU A 825 13.96 -43.75 -11.62
C GLU A 825 13.54 -44.37 -10.26
N ALA A 826 12.33 -44.11 -9.77
CA ALA A 826 11.90 -44.61 -8.46
C ALA A 826 11.45 -46.07 -8.43
N SER A 827 11.18 -46.71 -9.57
CA SER A 827 10.77 -48.11 -9.65
C SER A 827 11.96 -49.07 -9.85
N SER A 828 13.16 -48.59 -10.23
CA SER A 828 14.36 -49.43 -10.39
C SER A 828 15.16 -49.63 -9.09
N GLU A 829 15.04 -48.72 -8.11
CA GLU A 829 15.75 -48.85 -6.82
C GLU A 829 15.05 -49.74 -5.79
N ARG A 830 13.74 -50.07 -5.98
CA ARG A 830 13.04 -51.02 -5.10
C ARG A 830 13.18 -52.50 -5.51
N ALA A 831 13.79 -52.79 -6.68
CA ALA A 831 13.93 -54.16 -7.17
C ALA A 831 15.29 -54.79 -6.91
N THR A 832 16.27 -54.09 -6.33
CA THR A 832 17.62 -54.60 -6.08
C THR A 832 18.04 -54.65 -4.60
N GLY A 833 17.10 -54.63 -3.69
CA GLY A 833 17.34 -54.63 -2.23
C GLY A 833 16.74 -55.83 -1.52
N SER A 834 16.86 -57.08 -2.05
CA SER A 834 16.65 -58.26 -1.30
C SER A 834 17.40 -59.47 -1.90
N VAL A 835 18.69 -59.60 -1.55
CA VAL A 835 19.42 -60.84 -1.33
C VAL A 835 20.32 -60.66 -0.13
#